data_f3afcdd4d43bb80eada4c7a400fa5fc4
#
_entry.id   f3afcdd4d43bb80eada4c7a400fa5fc4
#
_cell.length_a   1.000
_cell.length_b   1.000
_cell.length_c   1.000
_cell.angle_alpha   90.00
_cell.angle_beta   90.00
_cell.angle_gamma   90.00
#
_symmetry.space_group_name_H-M   'P 1'
#
loop_
_entity.id
_entity.type
_entity.pdbx_description
1 polymer ?
#
loop_
_entity_poly.entity_id
_entity_poly.type
_entity_poly.pdbx_seq_one_letter_code
_entity_poly.pdbx_strand_id
1 'polypeptide(L)'
;MLMLTATPVLTGCKENISEDAFSVAKKSNVIQILESQPEKYSEILKLFNEVKLGLSDNASSVESVLKARGNYTVFAPTNEAMQVFLREELGKQSINEMTDLQKRMVVYNCIIDNGTQAAYELSDFPADATTFNDATLDDRRLTSQQDSEGEYYVNITAHVISPNHEASNGMVHIVDHVIYPSSQSVPEIIAKADNMRIIGQLFKETGWKDSLRVRTTDEDAYVRDNQSEIGIKKSFPGIPGDFAYMPKRRIRYTVFAEPDEVLHREWGIPMPQYDSQTETITNWDEIREALLSKCEQVTGITAHHDDITHTDNALNRFLAYHIINGGAPINGLVAHYNEYRYNVGNNPTVPQTRSLPVNVWDYYTTMGPHRALLKVTQLGDQDPNHPFYLNRISQYDNRFLGSYDEISALPANSPTNGLNIRIHEKNESTAEDGTQKSFTTNALNGYYFPIDHVLVNSPETQAALGGERIRIDFTTINPEFLSNDLRITGEQVHFPKGYFQNISHESQNTAITYLHSKTYGGGPGWKDAQGDEILVTGTYDFVMKMPPVPADGTYEIRMGVANNRARSMVQIYFDDNPFPSTPTSLPIDQREFVRDWDPNLWVKDEKNNYDEATCLEGDRALKNLDYMKGPKYYCVNGTAGEISVRDYFDESQSWYFPNMRYIITRQHLQKDKTYYMRFKCAVESSTSQFFLDYFEYCPSSVYGSVTGEDVW
;
A
#
# COMPACT_ATOMS: atom_id res chain seq x y z
N MET A 1 -9.38 -25.01 86.32
CA MET A 1 -9.26 -24.18 85.16
C MET A 1 -8.80 -25.11 84.00
N LEU A 2 -9.79 -25.70 83.31
CA LEU A 2 -9.56 -26.64 82.22
C LEU A 2 -9.52 -25.84 80.87
N MET A 3 -8.46 -25.89 80.19
CA MET A 3 -8.36 -25.42 78.82
C MET A 3 -8.83 -26.53 77.88
N LEU A 4 -9.91 -26.33 77.15
CA LEU A 4 -10.35 -27.14 76.04
C LEU A 4 -9.66 -26.58 74.77
N THR A 5 -8.79 -27.39 74.16
CA THR A 5 -8.25 -27.16 72.83
C THR A 5 -9.21 -27.78 71.79
N ALA A 6 -9.87 -26.94 71.03
CA ALA A 6 -10.68 -27.38 69.88
C ALA A 6 -9.79 -27.41 68.66
N THR A 7 -9.53 -28.58 68.08
CA THR A 7 -8.94 -28.78 66.78
C THR A 7 -10.00 -28.62 65.67
N PRO A 8 -9.81 -27.79 64.68
CA PRO A 8 -10.73 -27.76 63.55
C PRO A 8 -10.45 -28.97 62.65
N VAL A 9 -11.46 -29.79 62.47
CA VAL A 9 -11.48 -30.85 61.44
C VAL A 9 -11.78 -30.16 60.11
N LEU A 10 -10.77 -30.05 59.28
CA LEU A 10 -10.93 -29.70 57.85
C LEU A 10 -11.51 -30.92 57.11
N THR A 11 -12.81 -30.94 56.93
CA THR A 11 -13.48 -31.82 55.96
C THR A 11 -13.21 -31.23 54.57
N GLY A 12 -12.20 -31.70 53.88
CA GLY A 12 -12.02 -31.46 52.48
C GLY A 12 -13.15 -32.13 51.69
N CYS A 13 -13.97 -31.37 51.01
CA CYS A 13 -14.86 -31.91 49.99
C CYS A 13 -13.98 -32.57 48.92
N LYS A 14 -13.99 -33.90 48.87
CA LYS A 14 -13.56 -34.61 47.67
C LYS A 14 -14.67 -34.40 46.64
N GLU A 15 -14.49 -33.43 45.76
CA GLU A 15 -15.23 -33.43 44.52
C GLU A 15 -14.80 -34.66 43.71
N ASN A 16 -15.66 -35.65 43.60
CA ASN A 16 -15.54 -36.70 42.62
C ASN A 16 -15.85 -36.08 41.25
N ILE A 17 -14.86 -35.46 40.66
CA ILE A 17 -14.92 -35.06 39.26
C ILE A 17 -14.86 -36.36 38.46
N SER A 18 -16.00 -36.81 37.92
CA SER A 18 -16.02 -37.94 37.00
C SER A 18 -15.22 -37.53 35.76
N GLU A 19 -14.34 -38.38 35.28
CA GLU A 19 -13.59 -38.13 34.04
C GLU A 19 -14.54 -37.83 32.86
N ASP A 20 -15.78 -38.31 32.87
CA ASP A 20 -16.82 -38.03 31.89
C ASP A 20 -17.32 -36.57 31.92
N ALA A 21 -17.14 -35.84 33.01
CA ALA A 21 -17.53 -34.44 33.09
C ALA A 21 -16.59 -33.49 32.31
N PHE A 22 -15.44 -33.97 31.85
CA PHE A 22 -14.44 -33.25 31.09
C PHE A 22 -14.20 -33.81 29.68
N SER A 23 -15.02 -34.75 29.21
CA SER A 23 -15.01 -35.16 27.83
C SER A 23 -15.68 -34.09 26.95
N VAL A 24 -15.02 -32.95 26.77
CA VAL A 24 -15.31 -32.08 25.66
C VAL A 24 -14.98 -32.89 24.41
N ALA A 25 -16.00 -33.15 23.57
CA ALA A 25 -15.78 -33.75 22.28
C ALA A 25 -14.66 -32.96 21.60
N LYS A 26 -13.49 -33.58 21.39
CA LYS A 26 -12.37 -32.91 20.73
C LYS A 26 -12.82 -32.61 19.31
N LYS A 27 -13.04 -31.33 19.01
CA LYS A 27 -13.26 -30.91 17.63
C LYS A 27 -12.04 -31.33 16.80
N SER A 28 -12.28 -31.84 15.62
CA SER A 28 -11.22 -32.16 14.66
C SER A 28 -10.46 -30.90 14.28
N ASN A 29 -9.14 -30.99 14.07
CA ASN A 29 -8.38 -29.90 13.49
C ASN A 29 -8.59 -29.85 11.97
N VAL A 30 -8.07 -28.80 11.32
CA VAL A 30 -8.17 -28.59 9.85
C VAL A 30 -7.77 -29.86 9.07
N ILE A 31 -6.63 -30.46 9.41
CA ILE A 31 -6.13 -31.65 8.69
C ILE A 31 -7.06 -32.85 8.91
N GLN A 32 -7.54 -33.07 10.13
CA GLN A 32 -8.44 -34.20 10.42
C GLN A 32 -9.79 -34.07 9.69
N ILE A 33 -10.27 -32.84 9.45
CA ILE A 33 -11.48 -32.63 8.64
C ILE A 33 -11.24 -33.12 7.21
N LEU A 34 -10.12 -32.76 6.60
CA LEU A 34 -9.80 -33.17 5.24
C LEU A 34 -9.46 -34.67 5.15
N GLU A 35 -8.71 -35.19 6.14
CA GLU A 35 -8.40 -36.64 6.25
C GLU A 35 -9.65 -37.50 6.41
N SER A 36 -10.78 -36.96 6.84
CA SER A 36 -12.05 -37.72 6.95
C SER A 36 -12.68 -38.07 5.61
N GLN A 37 -12.26 -37.40 4.51
CA GLN A 37 -12.74 -37.61 3.14
C GLN A 37 -11.55 -37.67 2.16
N PRO A 38 -10.65 -38.65 2.29
CA PRO A 38 -9.42 -38.69 1.51
C PRO A 38 -9.67 -38.87 0.00
N GLU A 39 -10.78 -39.45 -0.37
CA GLU A 39 -11.20 -39.56 -1.76
C GLU A 39 -11.43 -38.21 -2.45
N LYS A 40 -11.68 -37.16 -1.67
CA LYS A 40 -11.92 -35.80 -2.18
C LYS A 40 -10.73 -34.85 -2.04
N TYR A 41 -9.85 -35.11 -1.06
CA TYR A 41 -8.83 -34.12 -0.66
C TYR A 41 -7.40 -34.67 -0.59
N SER A 42 -7.16 -35.91 -1.11
CA SER A 42 -5.85 -36.55 -1.01
C SER A 42 -4.73 -35.77 -1.69
N GLU A 43 -4.99 -35.01 -2.75
CA GLU A 43 -3.96 -34.25 -3.47
C GLU A 43 -3.50 -33.05 -2.67
N ILE A 44 -4.42 -32.25 -2.11
CA ILE A 44 -4.03 -31.10 -1.29
C ILE A 44 -3.39 -31.53 0.03
N LEU A 45 -3.86 -32.61 0.65
CA LEU A 45 -3.24 -33.18 1.85
C LEU A 45 -1.79 -33.62 1.59
N LYS A 46 -1.52 -34.22 0.43
CA LYS A 46 -0.17 -34.57 0.03
C LYS A 46 0.72 -33.35 -0.13
N LEU A 47 0.20 -32.27 -0.74
CA LEU A 47 0.93 -31.01 -0.86
C LEU A 47 1.19 -30.37 0.51
N PHE A 48 0.24 -30.39 1.46
CA PHE A 48 0.46 -29.89 2.82
C PHE A 48 1.59 -30.63 3.55
N ASN A 49 1.75 -31.93 3.27
CA ASN A 49 2.85 -32.71 3.85
C ASN A 49 4.20 -32.42 3.19
N GLU A 50 4.23 -32.27 1.85
CA GLU A 50 5.47 -32.04 1.10
C GLU A 50 6.01 -30.62 1.26
N VAL A 51 5.15 -29.61 1.34
CA VAL A 51 5.53 -28.20 1.40
C VAL A 51 5.89 -27.81 2.82
N LYS A 52 7.04 -27.14 2.97
CA LYS A 52 7.58 -26.70 4.25
C LYS A 52 7.34 -25.20 4.48
N LEU A 53 7.13 -24.81 5.73
CA LEU A 53 7.07 -23.42 6.18
C LEU A 53 8.50 -22.94 6.52
N GLY A 54 9.07 -22.12 5.62
CA GLY A 54 10.42 -21.57 5.77
C GLY A 54 11.43 -22.16 4.78
N LEU A 55 12.62 -21.59 4.79
CA LEU A 55 13.68 -21.86 3.81
C LEU A 55 14.72 -22.89 4.30
N SER A 56 14.66 -23.32 5.56
CA SER A 56 15.61 -24.28 6.10
C SER A 56 15.18 -25.73 5.82
N ASP A 57 16.16 -26.63 5.65
CA ASP A 57 15.89 -28.04 5.46
C ASP A 57 15.14 -28.70 6.63
N ASN A 58 15.25 -28.10 7.82
CA ASN A 58 14.60 -28.55 9.05
C ASN A 58 13.24 -27.86 9.31
N ALA A 59 12.73 -27.05 8.36
CA ALA A 59 11.45 -26.39 8.53
C ALA A 59 10.31 -27.43 8.62
N SER A 60 9.29 -27.10 9.43
CA SER A 60 8.10 -27.95 9.59
C SER A 60 7.28 -27.98 8.30
N SER A 61 6.64 -29.10 7.99
CA SER A 61 5.65 -29.14 6.92
C SER A 61 4.43 -28.31 7.28
N VAL A 62 3.73 -27.81 6.28
CA VAL A 62 2.46 -27.09 6.46
C VAL A 62 1.43 -27.97 7.17
N GLU A 63 1.39 -29.24 6.85
CA GLU A 63 0.55 -30.22 7.55
C GLU A 63 0.81 -30.22 9.07
N SER A 64 2.08 -30.22 9.47
CA SER A 64 2.46 -30.21 10.89
C SER A 64 2.00 -28.94 11.60
N VAL A 65 2.04 -27.81 10.91
CA VAL A 65 1.57 -26.52 11.43
C VAL A 65 0.05 -26.49 11.54
N LEU A 66 -0.67 -26.96 10.53
CA LEU A 66 -2.13 -27.07 10.53
C LEU A 66 -2.68 -28.13 11.50
N LYS A 67 -1.84 -29.00 12.06
CA LYS A 67 -2.19 -29.90 13.18
C LYS A 67 -2.01 -29.23 14.55
N ALA A 68 -1.29 -28.11 14.62
CA ALA A 68 -1.03 -27.36 15.84
C ALA A 68 -2.21 -26.43 16.19
N ARG A 69 -2.14 -25.81 17.36
CA ARG A 69 -3.08 -24.75 17.73
C ARG A 69 -2.81 -23.49 16.89
N GLY A 70 -3.87 -22.85 16.44
CA GLY A 70 -3.82 -21.63 15.64
C GLY A 70 -5.25 -21.22 15.28
N ASN A 71 -5.38 -20.21 14.43
CA ASN A 71 -6.63 -19.78 13.82
C ASN A 71 -6.37 -19.64 12.32
N TYR A 72 -6.68 -20.69 11.58
CA TYR A 72 -6.41 -20.74 10.13
C TYR A 72 -7.73 -20.69 9.35
N THR A 73 -7.79 -19.87 8.32
CA THR A 73 -8.83 -19.98 7.28
C THR A 73 -8.22 -20.72 6.09
N VAL A 74 -8.79 -21.88 5.76
CA VAL A 74 -8.27 -22.77 4.70
C VAL A 74 -9.28 -22.92 3.59
N PHE A 75 -8.90 -22.57 2.38
CA PHE A 75 -9.64 -22.80 1.15
C PHE A 75 -9.14 -24.09 0.50
N ALA A 76 -9.78 -25.20 0.79
CA ALA A 76 -9.32 -26.50 0.33
C ALA A 76 -9.93 -26.86 -1.03
N PRO A 77 -9.14 -26.97 -2.11
CA PRO A 77 -9.62 -27.43 -3.40
C PRO A 77 -9.91 -28.94 -3.36
N THR A 78 -10.93 -29.35 -4.10
CA THR A 78 -11.20 -30.77 -4.30
C THR A 78 -10.14 -31.41 -5.20
N ASN A 79 -10.04 -32.76 -5.19
CA ASN A 79 -9.18 -33.48 -6.14
C ASN A 79 -9.55 -33.17 -7.60
N GLU A 80 -10.84 -32.97 -7.89
CA GLU A 80 -11.30 -32.57 -9.22
C GLU A 80 -10.78 -31.19 -9.60
N ALA A 81 -10.86 -30.21 -8.69
CA ALA A 81 -10.29 -28.88 -8.88
C ALA A 81 -8.77 -28.95 -9.12
N MET A 82 -8.06 -29.79 -8.37
CA MET A 82 -6.62 -30.01 -8.55
C MET A 82 -6.30 -30.62 -9.92
N GLN A 83 -7.08 -31.57 -10.39
CA GLN A 83 -6.88 -32.19 -11.71
C GLN A 83 -7.15 -31.22 -12.87
N VAL A 84 -8.18 -30.39 -12.76
CA VAL A 84 -8.48 -29.34 -13.73
C VAL A 84 -7.30 -28.34 -13.77
N PHE A 85 -6.87 -27.85 -12.61
CA PHE A 85 -5.75 -26.92 -12.49
C PHE A 85 -4.46 -27.48 -13.10
N LEU A 86 -4.10 -28.73 -12.78
CA LEU A 86 -2.90 -29.37 -13.31
C LEU A 86 -2.92 -29.41 -14.85
N ARG A 87 -4.07 -29.81 -15.42
CA ARG A 87 -4.20 -29.97 -16.87
C ARG A 87 -4.29 -28.62 -17.60
N GLU A 88 -5.12 -27.72 -17.12
CA GLU A 88 -5.48 -26.49 -17.85
C GLU A 88 -4.52 -25.35 -17.58
N GLU A 89 -4.05 -25.19 -16.33
CA GLU A 89 -3.17 -24.09 -15.95
C GLU A 89 -1.69 -24.47 -16.05
N LEU A 90 -1.31 -25.69 -15.67
CA LEU A 90 0.08 -26.10 -15.62
C LEU A 90 0.52 -27.00 -16.79
N GLY A 91 -0.42 -27.56 -17.56
CA GLY A 91 -0.11 -28.52 -18.62
C GLY A 91 0.49 -29.83 -18.09
N LYS A 92 0.13 -30.24 -16.86
CA LYS A 92 0.68 -31.41 -16.15
C LYS A 92 -0.38 -32.45 -15.87
N GLN A 93 0.07 -33.68 -15.64
CA GLN A 93 -0.83 -34.81 -15.39
C GLN A 93 -0.95 -35.16 -13.89
N SER A 94 0.03 -34.73 -13.07
CA SER A 94 0.02 -35.06 -11.65
C SER A 94 0.77 -34.01 -10.83
N ILE A 95 0.45 -33.94 -9.53
CA ILE A 95 1.16 -33.06 -8.58
C ILE A 95 2.65 -33.40 -8.43
N ASN A 96 3.07 -34.64 -8.81
CA ASN A 96 4.48 -35.03 -8.78
C ASN A 96 5.32 -34.32 -9.85
N GLU A 97 4.69 -33.81 -10.91
CA GLU A 97 5.34 -33.04 -11.97
C GLU A 97 5.46 -31.54 -11.64
N MET A 98 4.82 -31.10 -10.55
CA MET A 98 4.92 -29.71 -10.10
C MET A 98 6.32 -29.42 -9.57
N THR A 99 6.82 -28.22 -9.87
CA THR A 99 8.03 -27.70 -9.23
C THR A 99 7.74 -27.37 -7.75
N ASP A 100 8.78 -27.28 -6.93
CA ASP A 100 8.64 -26.91 -5.52
C ASP A 100 7.98 -25.53 -5.37
N LEU A 101 8.31 -24.57 -6.25
CA LEU A 101 7.67 -23.27 -6.30
C LEU A 101 6.16 -23.40 -6.59
N GLN A 102 5.75 -24.20 -7.57
CA GLN A 102 4.33 -24.40 -7.90
C GLN A 102 3.57 -25.02 -6.73
N LYS A 103 4.15 -26.05 -6.08
CA LYS A 103 3.56 -26.67 -4.89
C LYS A 103 3.39 -25.66 -3.75
N ARG A 104 4.45 -24.89 -3.49
CA ARG A 104 4.42 -23.84 -2.47
C ARG A 104 3.35 -22.79 -2.75
N MET A 105 3.21 -22.35 -4.00
CA MET A 105 2.21 -21.35 -4.38
C MET A 105 0.78 -21.84 -4.14
N VAL A 106 0.46 -23.08 -4.50
CA VAL A 106 -0.86 -23.67 -4.22
C VAL A 106 -1.12 -23.67 -2.72
N VAL A 107 -0.18 -24.21 -1.94
CA VAL A 107 -0.35 -24.42 -0.50
C VAL A 107 -0.41 -23.09 0.26
N TYR A 108 0.48 -22.16 -0.06
CA TYR A 108 0.57 -20.91 0.67
C TYR A 108 -0.58 -19.95 0.37
N ASN A 109 -1.15 -20.02 -0.84
CA ASN A 109 -2.25 -19.14 -1.21
C ASN A 109 -3.64 -19.66 -0.83
N CYS A 110 -3.77 -20.91 -0.43
CA CYS A 110 -5.04 -21.43 0.07
C CYS A 110 -5.19 -21.34 1.61
N ILE A 111 -4.24 -20.75 2.32
CA ILE A 111 -4.24 -20.66 3.79
C ILE A 111 -4.01 -19.21 4.22
N ILE A 112 -4.94 -18.68 5.01
CA ILE A 112 -4.76 -17.43 5.75
C ILE A 112 -4.45 -17.80 7.20
N ASP A 113 -3.35 -17.24 7.75
CA ASP A 113 -3.06 -17.31 9.19
C ASP A 113 -3.67 -16.08 9.87
N ASN A 114 -4.79 -16.27 10.56
CA ASN A 114 -5.49 -15.20 11.27
C ASN A 114 -4.82 -14.83 12.61
N GLY A 115 -3.74 -15.50 12.99
CA GLY A 115 -2.97 -15.22 14.21
C GLY A 115 -3.83 -15.35 15.47
N THR A 116 -4.10 -14.23 16.14
CA THR A 116 -4.93 -14.16 17.35
C THR A 116 -6.41 -13.90 17.05
N GLN A 117 -6.77 -13.63 15.80
CA GLN A 117 -8.13 -13.38 15.36
C GLN A 117 -8.86 -14.68 15.06
N ALA A 118 -10.19 -14.64 15.05
CA ALA A 118 -11.00 -15.77 14.61
C ALA A 118 -10.76 -16.03 13.12
N ALA A 119 -10.79 -17.31 12.73
CA ALA A 119 -10.82 -17.68 11.32
C ALA A 119 -12.12 -17.18 10.67
N TYR A 120 -12.06 -16.79 9.41
CA TYR A 120 -13.20 -16.26 8.68
C TYR A 120 -14.30 -17.29 8.48
N GLU A 121 -15.52 -16.94 8.86
CA GLU A 121 -16.74 -17.61 8.41
C GLU A 121 -17.21 -16.98 7.08
N LEU A 122 -18.10 -17.65 6.37
CA LEU A 122 -18.63 -17.13 5.10
C LEU A 122 -19.30 -15.75 5.25
N SER A 123 -19.90 -15.49 6.41
CA SER A 123 -20.50 -14.20 6.76
C SER A 123 -19.50 -13.05 6.90
N ASP A 124 -18.22 -13.38 7.07
CA ASP A 124 -17.14 -12.40 7.23
C ASP A 124 -16.46 -12.08 5.88
N PHE A 125 -16.87 -12.76 4.81
CA PHE A 125 -16.26 -12.58 3.50
C PHE A 125 -16.68 -11.23 2.90
N PRO A 126 -15.75 -10.46 2.35
CA PRO A 126 -16.08 -9.30 1.53
C PRO A 126 -17.01 -9.72 0.37
N ALA A 127 -18.12 -8.99 0.20
CA ALA A 127 -19.11 -9.30 -0.85
C ALA A 127 -18.89 -8.49 -2.15
N ASP A 128 -18.05 -7.46 -2.10
CA ASP A 128 -17.91 -6.39 -3.08
C ASP A 128 -16.60 -6.43 -3.87
N ALA A 129 -15.99 -7.62 -3.99
CA ALA A 129 -14.70 -7.84 -4.63
C ALA A 129 -13.50 -7.15 -3.94
N THR A 130 -13.63 -6.79 -2.68
CA THR A 130 -12.51 -6.31 -1.87
C THR A 130 -11.69 -7.44 -1.27
N THR A 131 -10.54 -7.10 -0.70
CA THR A 131 -9.62 -8.09 -0.13
C THR A 131 -9.97 -8.44 1.32
N PHE A 132 -9.64 -9.68 1.71
CA PHE A 132 -9.57 -10.04 3.13
C PHE A 132 -8.54 -9.17 3.85
N ASN A 133 -8.77 -8.93 5.13
CA ASN A 133 -7.84 -8.11 5.94
C ASN A 133 -6.51 -8.83 6.21
N ASP A 134 -6.55 -10.14 6.34
CA ASP A 134 -5.36 -10.95 6.59
C ASP A 134 -4.80 -11.51 5.28
N ALA A 135 -3.49 -11.64 5.23
CA ALA A 135 -2.81 -12.20 4.06
C ALA A 135 -2.71 -13.72 4.17
N THR A 136 -2.55 -14.37 3.02
CA THR A 136 -2.19 -15.79 2.94
C THR A 136 -0.76 -16.04 3.45
N LEU A 137 -0.36 -17.29 3.61
CA LEU A 137 1.03 -17.64 3.94
C LEU A 137 2.04 -17.16 2.89
N ASP A 138 1.59 -16.81 1.70
CA ASP A 138 2.41 -16.17 0.64
C ASP A 138 2.41 -14.64 0.70
N ASP A 139 1.90 -14.07 1.79
CA ASP A 139 1.76 -12.63 1.97
C ASP A 139 0.91 -11.93 0.90
N ARG A 140 -0.08 -12.61 0.37
CA ARG A 140 -1.03 -12.06 -0.58
C ARG A 140 -2.39 -11.93 0.04
N ARG A 141 -3.09 -10.86 -0.30
CA ARG A 141 -4.48 -10.69 0.09
C ARG A 141 -5.37 -11.25 -1.00
N LEU A 142 -6.20 -12.21 -0.62
CA LEU A 142 -7.23 -12.75 -1.52
C LEU A 142 -8.38 -11.75 -1.59
N THR A 143 -9.03 -11.71 -2.74
CA THR A 143 -10.31 -11.00 -2.91
C THR A 143 -11.47 -11.95 -2.67
N SER A 144 -12.62 -11.42 -2.30
CA SER A 144 -13.88 -12.16 -2.27
C SER A 144 -15.00 -11.32 -2.87
N GLN A 145 -15.90 -11.98 -3.58
CA GLN A 145 -17.08 -11.35 -4.17
C GLN A 145 -18.28 -12.28 -4.06
N GLN A 146 -19.45 -11.68 -3.98
CA GLN A 146 -20.72 -12.38 -4.05
C GLN A 146 -21.36 -12.13 -5.41
N ASP A 147 -21.85 -13.19 -6.07
CA ASP A 147 -22.59 -13.05 -7.32
C ASP A 147 -24.06 -12.69 -7.09
N SER A 148 -24.82 -12.54 -8.18
CA SER A 148 -26.24 -12.20 -8.14
C SER A 148 -27.14 -13.29 -7.53
N GLU A 149 -26.63 -14.53 -7.40
CA GLU A 149 -27.32 -15.65 -6.77
C GLU A 149 -26.99 -15.80 -5.29
N GLY A 150 -26.04 -15.00 -4.80
CA GLY A 150 -25.59 -15.00 -3.41
C GLY A 150 -24.44 -15.96 -3.13
N GLU A 151 -23.84 -16.54 -4.17
CA GLU A 151 -22.70 -17.46 -4.07
C GLU A 151 -21.38 -16.68 -3.97
N TYR A 152 -20.45 -17.19 -3.17
CA TYR A 152 -19.17 -16.55 -2.94
C TYR A 152 -18.06 -17.15 -3.80
N TYR A 153 -17.25 -16.26 -4.36
CA TYR A 153 -16.04 -16.58 -5.11
C TYR A 153 -14.83 -15.94 -4.45
N VAL A 154 -13.79 -16.72 -4.27
CA VAL A 154 -12.50 -16.23 -3.76
C VAL A 154 -11.53 -16.10 -4.94
N ASN A 155 -10.81 -14.98 -4.98
CA ASN A 155 -9.84 -14.66 -6.02
C ASN A 155 -10.41 -14.82 -7.44
N ILE A 156 -11.66 -14.36 -7.62
CA ILE A 156 -12.45 -14.30 -8.86
C ILE A 156 -13.04 -15.68 -9.28
N THR A 157 -12.26 -16.74 -9.24
CA THR A 157 -12.60 -18.01 -9.88
C THR A 157 -12.96 -19.15 -8.91
N ALA A 158 -12.46 -19.12 -7.69
CA ALA A 158 -12.65 -20.21 -6.74
C ALA A 158 -14.02 -20.09 -6.05
N HIS A 159 -15.03 -20.78 -6.57
CA HIS A 159 -16.35 -20.84 -5.96
C HIS A 159 -16.32 -21.63 -4.65
N VAL A 160 -16.91 -21.09 -3.60
CA VAL A 160 -17.02 -21.73 -2.28
C VAL A 160 -18.20 -22.68 -2.27
N ILE A 161 -17.95 -23.94 -2.65
CA ILE A 161 -19.01 -24.97 -2.81
C ILE A 161 -19.47 -25.61 -1.49
N SER A 162 -18.66 -25.52 -0.41
CA SER A 162 -19.05 -26.01 0.92
C SER A 162 -18.33 -25.18 1.99
N PRO A 163 -18.99 -24.18 2.57
CA PRO A 163 -18.39 -23.27 3.54
C PRO A 163 -18.48 -23.79 4.99
N ASN A 164 -17.74 -23.11 5.88
CA ASN A 164 -17.91 -23.16 7.34
C ASN A 164 -17.72 -24.53 8.01
N HIS A 165 -16.74 -25.32 7.56
CA HIS A 165 -16.33 -26.52 8.29
C HIS A 165 -15.47 -26.11 9.49
N GLU A 166 -16.09 -26.00 10.67
CA GLU A 166 -15.44 -25.54 11.89
C GLU A 166 -14.41 -26.58 12.40
N ALA A 167 -13.17 -26.13 12.56
CA ALA A 167 -12.08 -26.90 13.15
C ALA A 167 -11.70 -26.38 14.53
N SER A 168 -10.99 -27.19 15.33
CA SER A 168 -10.46 -26.76 16.64
C SER A 168 -9.38 -25.69 16.54
N ASN A 169 -8.84 -25.46 15.35
CA ASN A 169 -7.77 -24.51 15.07
C ASN A 169 -8.02 -23.70 13.79
N GLY A 170 -9.29 -23.51 13.40
CA GLY A 170 -9.62 -22.69 12.25
C GLY A 170 -10.94 -23.02 11.58
N MET A 171 -11.07 -22.59 10.34
CA MET A 171 -12.22 -22.79 9.47
C MET A 171 -11.77 -23.34 8.11
N VAL A 172 -12.50 -24.31 7.57
CA VAL A 172 -12.23 -24.85 6.24
C VAL A 172 -13.39 -24.54 5.31
N HIS A 173 -13.10 -24.00 4.16
CA HIS A 173 -14.02 -23.77 3.05
C HIS A 173 -13.57 -24.60 1.86
N ILE A 174 -14.47 -25.38 1.31
CA ILE A 174 -14.17 -26.20 0.13
C ILE A 174 -14.45 -25.38 -1.13
N VAL A 175 -13.48 -25.40 -2.03
CA VAL A 175 -13.55 -24.64 -3.28
C VAL A 175 -13.43 -25.57 -4.49
N ASP A 176 -14.06 -25.19 -5.59
CA ASP A 176 -14.08 -25.95 -6.86
C ASP A 176 -12.92 -25.58 -7.80
N HIS A 177 -12.13 -24.55 -7.46
CA HIS A 177 -10.93 -24.14 -8.19
C HIS A 177 -9.76 -23.95 -7.23
N VAL A 178 -8.55 -24.21 -7.74
CA VAL A 178 -7.32 -23.93 -6.98
C VAL A 178 -7.09 -22.43 -6.93
N ILE A 179 -6.92 -21.89 -5.73
CA ILE A 179 -6.47 -20.52 -5.56
C ILE A 179 -4.98 -20.48 -5.89
N TYR A 180 -4.70 -20.09 -7.11
CA TYR A 180 -3.35 -20.04 -7.62
C TYR A 180 -3.09 -18.66 -8.22
N PRO A 181 -2.30 -17.84 -7.56
CA PRO A 181 -1.81 -16.62 -8.19
C PRO A 181 -0.94 -17.04 -9.37
N SER A 182 -1.00 -16.30 -10.42
CA SER A 182 -0.19 -16.57 -11.60
C SER A 182 1.28 -16.77 -11.20
N SER A 183 1.91 -17.83 -11.70
CA SER A 183 3.36 -18.03 -11.61
C SER A 183 4.14 -17.07 -12.54
N GLN A 184 3.41 -16.20 -13.22
CA GLN A 184 3.92 -15.30 -14.25
C GLN A 184 4.11 -13.90 -13.68
N SER A 185 5.07 -13.20 -14.24
CA SER A 185 5.28 -11.78 -13.96
C SER A 185 4.15 -10.90 -14.52
N VAL A 186 4.06 -9.67 -14.05
CA VAL A 186 3.06 -8.70 -14.52
C VAL A 186 3.06 -8.56 -16.06
N PRO A 187 4.22 -8.39 -16.75
CA PRO A 187 4.22 -8.35 -18.21
C PRO A 187 3.69 -9.63 -18.87
N GLU A 188 3.92 -10.77 -18.27
CA GLU A 188 3.48 -12.07 -18.82
C GLU A 188 1.99 -12.27 -18.71
N ILE A 189 1.36 -11.87 -17.60
CA ILE A 189 -0.10 -11.96 -17.47
C ILE A 189 -0.82 -10.95 -18.36
N ILE A 190 -0.27 -9.73 -18.54
CA ILE A 190 -0.80 -8.75 -19.49
C ILE A 190 -0.72 -9.29 -20.92
N ALA A 191 0.41 -9.89 -21.31
CA ALA A 191 0.57 -10.45 -22.65
C ALA A 191 -0.38 -11.60 -22.99
N LYS A 192 -0.94 -12.27 -21.95
CA LYS A 192 -1.94 -13.34 -22.12
C LYS A 192 -3.37 -12.83 -22.21
N ALA A 193 -3.64 -11.62 -21.73
CA ALA A 193 -4.95 -11.01 -21.83
C ALA A 193 -5.24 -10.63 -23.29
N ASP A 194 -6.31 -11.20 -23.88
CA ASP A 194 -6.62 -11.03 -25.29
C ASP A 194 -7.07 -9.61 -25.65
N ASN A 195 -7.44 -8.82 -24.67
CA ASN A 195 -7.82 -7.41 -24.80
C ASN A 195 -6.68 -6.41 -24.51
N MET A 196 -5.44 -6.89 -24.22
CA MET A 196 -4.29 -6.05 -23.87
C MET A 196 -3.02 -6.43 -24.65
N ARG A 197 -3.19 -6.91 -25.87
CA ARG A 197 -2.11 -7.43 -26.71
C ARG A 197 -1.07 -6.38 -27.07
N ILE A 198 -1.50 -5.13 -27.26
CA ILE A 198 -0.61 -4.00 -27.60
C ILE A 198 0.35 -3.73 -26.45
N ILE A 199 -0.15 -3.54 -25.24
CA ILE A 199 0.68 -3.28 -24.05
C ILE A 199 1.55 -4.49 -23.73
N GLY A 200 1.01 -5.72 -23.86
CA GLY A 200 1.77 -6.96 -23.68
C GLY A 200 2.97 -7.06 -24.64
N GLN A 201 2.79 -6.73 -25.91
CA GLN A 201 3.88 -6.71 -26.90
C GLN A 201 4.87 -5.57 -26.66
N LEU A 202 4.40 -4.40 -26.21
CA LEU A 202 5.29 -3.28 -25.84
C LEU A 202 6.26 -3.66 -24.74
N PHE A 203 5.81 -4.37 -23.69
CA PHE A 203 6.69 -4.85 -22.64
C PHE A 203 7.86 -5.67 -23.15
N LYS A 204 7.60 -6.51 -24.17
CA LYS A 204 8.62 -7.35 -24.80
C LYS A 204 9.58 -6.52 -25.64
N GLU A 205 9.04 -5.65 -26.51
CA GLU A 205 9.81 -4.91 -27.51
C GLU A 205 10.68 -3.79 -26.88
N THR A 206 10.18 -3.15 -25.82
CA THR A 206 10.91 -2.07 -25.12
C THR A 206 11.93 -2.58 -24.10
N GLY A 207 11.97 -3.89 -23.82
CA GLY A 207 12.84 -4.49 -22.80
C GLY A 207 12.34 -4.32 -21.35
N TRP A 208 11.20 -3.70 -21.13
CA TRP A 208 10.62 -3.56 -19.79
C TRP A 208 10.22 -4.90 -19.15
N LYS A 209 9.93 -5.93 -19.96
CA LYS A 209 9.68 -7.27 -19.44
C LYS A 209 10.81 -7.78 -18.54
N ASP A 210 12.07 -7.56 -18.93
CA ASP A 210 13.23 -8.01 -18.16
C ASP A 210 13.47 -7.15 -16.92
N SER A 211 13.09 -5.88 -16.96
CA SER A 211 13.15 -4.97 -15.82
C SER A 211 12.15 -5.34 -14.71
N LEU A 212 10.97 -5.84 -15.11
CA LEU A 212 9.90 -6.28 -14.22
C LEU A 212 9.94 -7.80 -13.94
N ARG A 213 11.13 -8.37 -13.89
CA ARG A 213 11.27 -9.80 -13.59
C ARG A 213 10.91 -10.14 -12.14
N VAL A 214 10.59 -11.38 -11.91
CA VAL A 214 10.41 -11.94 -10.57
C VAL A 214 11.73 -11.92 -9.79
N ARG A 215 11.70 -11.52 -8.53
CA ARG A 215 12.85 -11.31 -7.66
C ARG A 215 12.89 -12.22 -6.44
N THR A 216 12.30 -13.40 -6.51
CA THR A 216 12.22 -14.34 -5.38
C THR A 216 13.59 -14.63 -4.75
N THR A 217 14.65 -14.78 -5.58
CA THR A 217 16.03 -14.98 -5.09
C THR A 217 16.53 -13.80 -4.25
N ASP A 218 16.17 -12.57 -4.61
CA ASP A 218 16.60 -11.37 -3.89
C ASP A 218 15.83 -11.26 -2.56
N GLU A 219 14.55 -11.63 -2.56
CA GLU A 219 13.69 -11.68 -1.37
C GLU A 219 14.17 -12.74 -0.37
N ASP A 220 14.49 -13.94 -0.86
CA ASP A 220 15.04 -15.04 -0.06
C ASP A 220 16.43 -14.69 0.48
N ALA A 221 17.25 -13.98 -0.28
CA ALA A 221 18.54 -13.49 0.17
C ALA A 221 18.41 -12.53 1.36
N TYR A 222 17.43 -11.62 1.30
CA TYR A 222 17.15 -10.73 2.42
C TYR A 222 16.86 -11.50 3.73
N VAL A 223 15.96 -12.49 3.67
CA VAL A 223 15.60 -13.30 4.85
C VAL A 223 16.82 -14.06 5.39
N ARG A 224 17.60 -14.69 4.52
CA ARG A 224 18.81 -15.43 4.89
C ARG A 224 19.87 -14.52 5.53
N ASP A 225 20.11 -13.37 4.93
CA ASP A 225 21.18 -12.46 5.34
C ASP A 225 20.84 -11.72 6.65
N ASN A 226 19.56 -11.60 6.99
CA ASN A 226 19.07 -10.95 8.21
C ASN A 226 18.48 -11.93 9.24
N GLN A 227 18.68 -13.23 9.08
CA GLN A 227 18.07 -14.26 9.93
C GLN A 227 18.40 -14.09 11.43
N SER A 228 19.57 -13.57 11.77
CA SER A 228 19.98 -13.32 13.16
C SER A 228 19.23 -12.15 13.82
N GLU A 229 18.69 -11.24 13.05
CA GLU A 229 17.99 -10.04 13.52
C GLU A 229 16.46 -10.20 13.48
N ILE A 230 15.97 -11.00 12.53
CA ILE A 230 14.54 -11.27 12.39
C ILE A 230 14.02 -11.95 13.66
N GLY A 231 12.93 -11.39 14.22
CA GLY A 231 12.34 -11.84 15.49
C GLY A 231 12.90 -11.15 16.73
N ILE A 232 14.00 -10.39 16.62
CA ILE A 232 14.51 -9.57 17.72
C ILE A 232 13.66 -8.31 17.82
N LYS A 233 13.25 -7.98 19.04
CA LYS A 233 12.54 -6.74 19.33
C LYS A 233 13.49 -5.70 19.91
N LYS A 234 13.32 -4.45 19.51
CA LYS A 234 14.10 -3.29 19.97
C LYS A 234 13.21 -2.25 20.61
N SER A 235 13.63 -1.73 21.76
CA SER A 235 13.02 -0.57 22.42
C SER A 235 13.72 0.71 22.00
N PHE A 236 12.98 1.79 21.95
CA PHE A 236 13.51 3.13 21.66
C PHE A 236 13.15 4.11 22.78
N PRO A 237 14.08 5.02 23.17
CA PRO A 237 13.82 5.99 24.21
C PRO A 237 12.62 6.89 23.87
N GLY A 238 11.70 7.05 24.83
CA GLY A 238 10.54 7.93 24.70
C GLY A 238 9.36 7.32 23.92
N ILE A 239 9.49 6.09 23.43
CA ILE A 239 8.40 5.39 22.75
C ILE A 239 8.10 4.10 23.52
N PRO A 240 6.86 3.92 23.99
CA PRO A 240 6.47 2.67 24.65
C PRO A 240 6.41 1.52 23.65
N GLY A 241 6.94 0.37 24.05
CA GLY A 241 6.91 -0.87 23.30
C GLY A 241 8.24 -1.26 22.67
N ASP A 242 8.24 -2.49 22.16
CA ASP A 242 9.36 -3.09 21.45
C ASP A 242 8.94 -3.36 20.01
N PHE A 243 9.79 -3.00 19.07
CA PHE A 243 9.54 -3.11 17.63
C PHE A 243 10.25 -4.31 17.04
N ALA A 244 9.52 -5.15 16.33
CA ALA A 244 10.10 -6.28 15.62
C ALA A 244 10.99 -5.80 14.46
N TYR A 245 12.02 -6.57 14.15
CA TYR A 245 12.82 -6.35 12.95
C TYR A 245 12.02 -6.76 11.71
N MET A 246 12.11 -5.99 10.62
CA MET A 246 11.35 -6.29 9.40
C MET A 246 11.67 -7.71 8.89
N PRO A 247 10.67 -8.61 8.83
CA PRO A 247 10.94 -10.03 8.58
C PRO A 247 11.21 -10.36 7.11
N LYS A 248 10.82 -9.48 6.20
CA LYS A 248 10.84 -9.72 4.75
C LYS A 248 11.12 -8.44 3.96
N ARG A 249 11.49 -8.57 2.68
CA ARG A 249 11.63 -7.48 1.73
C ARG A 249 11.11 -7.95 0.38
N ARG A 250 9.85 -7.65 0.09
CA ARG A 250 9.22 -7.97 -1.19
C ARG A 250 9.55 -6.90 -2.24
N ILE A 251 9.76 -7.34 -3.46
CA ILE A 251 10.01 -6.50 -4.63
C ILE A 251 8.88 -6.74 -5.63
N ARG A 252 7.97 -5.80 -5.72
CA ARG A 252 6.75 -5.89 -6.52
C ARG A 252 6.55 -4.63 -7.35
N TYR A 253 5.63 -4.73 -8.31
CA TYR A 253 5.32 -3.66 -9.26
C TYR A 253 3.81 -3.50 -9.39
N THR A 254 3.38 -2.28 -9.71
CA THR A 254 2.02 -2.02 -10.16
C THR A 254 2.07 -1.41 -11.55
N VAL A 255 1.26 -1.93 -12.45
CA VAL A 255 1.14 -1.45 -13.83
C VAL A 255 -0.30 -1.04 -14.09
N PHE A 256 -0.48 0.14 -14.64
CA PHE A 256 -1.76 0.58 -15.19
C PHE A 256 -1.71 0.32 -16.70
N ALA A 257 -2.73 -0.33 -17.26
CA ALA A 257 -2.65 -0.76 -18.66
C ALA A 257 -3.97 -0.49 -19.39
N GLU A 258 -3.86 0.10 -20.58
CA GLU A 258 -5.01 0.29 -21.44
C GLU A 258 -5.40 -1.02 -22.13
N PRO A 259 -6.68 -1.37 -22.17
CA PRO A 259 -7.19 -2.30 -23.16
C PRO A 259 -6.95 -1.79 -24.59
N ASP A 260 -6.73 -2.68 -25.56
CA ASP A 260 -6.48 -2.34 -26.97
C ASP A 260 -7.57 -1.42 -27.56
N GLU A 261 -8.82 -1.63 -27.13
CA GLU A 261 -9.96 -0.79 -27.52
C GLU A 261 -9.83 0.67 -27.08
N VAL A 262 -9.22 0.93 -25.92
CA VAL A 262 -8.99 2.28 -25.41
C VAL A 262 -8.00 3.03 -26.31
N LEU A 263 -6.88 2.37 -26.64
CA LEU A 263 -5.90 2.94 -27.57
C LEU A 263 -6.49 3.17 -28.96
N HIS A 264 -7.33 2.25 -29.44
CA HIS A 264 -8.04 2.40 -30.71
C HIS A 264 -9.03 3.57 -30.67
N ARG A 265 -9.86 3.63 -29.65
CA ARG A 265 -10.92 4.65 -29.50
C ARG A 265 -10.35 6.05 -29.40
N GLU A 266 -9.31 6.27 -28.59
CA GLU A 266 -8.83 7.62 -28.31
C GLU A 266 -7.70 8.08 -29.23
N TRP A 267 -6.84 7.17 -29.63
CA TRP A 267 -5.67 7.51 -30.44
C TRP A 267 -5.72 6.98 -31.86
N GLY A 268 -6.78 6.21 -32.22
CA GLY A 268 -6.94 5.63 -33.55
C GLY A 268 -5.88 4.55 -33.87
N ILE A 269 -5.29 3.94 -32.83
CA ILE A 269 -4.31 2.87 -33.02
C ILE A 269 -5.01 1.66 -33.66
N PRO A 270 -4.44 1.02 -34.69
CA PRO A 270 -5.05 -0.15 -35.31
C PRO A 270 -5.25 -1.28 -34.29
N MET A 271 -6.41 -1.96 -34.35
CA MET A 271 -6.63 -3.14 -33.51
C MET A 271 -5.67 -4.28 -33.87
N PRO A 272 -5.16 -5.03 -32.90
CA PRO A 272 -4.20 -6.08 -33.15
C PRO A 272 -4.86 -7.26 -33.89
N GLN A 273 -4.22 -7.70 -34.98
CA GLN A 273 -4.59 -8.92 -35.71
C GLN A 273 -3.71 -10.05 -35.18
N TYR A 274 -4.31 -10.92 -34.35
CA TYR A 274 -3.58 -11.97 -33.66
C TYR A 274 -3.71 -13.31 -34.36
N ASP A 275 -2.58 -13.92 -34.67
CA ASP A 275 -2.51 -15.30 -35.16
C ASP A 275 -2.25 -16.24 -33.99
N SER A 276 -3.25 -17.06 -33.66
CA SER A 276 -3.18 -18.02 -32.56
C SER A 276 -2.26 -19.23 -32.82
N GLN A 277 -1.88 -19.49 -34.05
CA GLN A 277 -0.96 -20.57 -34.39
C GLN A 277 0.50 -20.19 -34.16
N THR A 278 0.83 -18.94 -34.49
CA THR A 278 2.18 -18.38 -34.31
C THR A 278 2.33 -17.58 -33.03
N GLU A 279 1.23 -17.34 -32.31
CA GLU A 279 1.17 -16.48 -31.13
C GLU A 279 1.74 -15.08 -31.37
N THR A 280 1.48 -14.50 -32.56
CA THR A 280 2.02 -13.20 -32.98
C THR A 280 0.94 -12.23 -33.42
N ILE A 281 1.21 -10.94 -33.28
CA ILE A 281 0.41 -9.86 -33.86
C ILE A 281 0.92 -9.58 -35.26
N THR A 282 0.13 -9.91 -36.29
CA THR A 282 0.56 -9.86 -37.70
C THR A 282 0.71 -8.43 -38.24
N ASN A 283 -0.01 -7.47 -37.70
CA ASN A 283 0.07 -6.04 -38.04
C ASN A 283 0.85 -5.21 -37.01
N TRP A 284 1.78 -5.83 -36.28
CA TRP A 284 2.52 -5.17 -35.19
C TRP A 284 3.30 -3.94 -35.63
N ASP A 285 3.98 -3.98 -36.79
CA ASP A 285 4.77 -2.85 -37.27
C ASP A 285 3.91 -1.60 -37.52
N GLU A 286 2.67 -1.79 -38.04
CA GLU A 286 1.70 -0.70 -38.20
C GLU A 286 1.26 -0.12 -36.87
N ILE A 287 0.96 -0.97 -35.88
CA ILE A 287 0.55 -0.56 -34.53
C ILE A 287 1.68 0.21 -33.84
N ARG A 288 2.89 -0.33 -33.88
CA ARG A 288 4.07 0.28 -33.26
C ARG A 288 4.34 1.68 -33.81
N GLU A 289 4.33 1.83 -35.14
CA GLU A 289 4.57 3.10 -35.79
C GLU A 289 3.49 4.13 -35.47
N ALA A 290 2.23 3.73 -35.52
CA ALA A 290 1.12 4.59 -35.17
C ALA A 290 1.18 5.06 -33.70
N LEU A 291 1.51 4.14 -32.78
CA LEU A 291 1.59 4.44 -31.35
C LEU A 291 2.82 5.33 -31.04
N LEU A 292 3.99 5.04 -31.65
CA LEU A 292 5.19 5.87 -31.50
C LEU A 292 4.94 7.30 -32.01
N SER A 293 4.39 7.45 -33.21
CA SER A 293 4.05 8.74 -33.80
C SER A 293 3.08 9.52 -32.90
N LYS A 294 2.12 8.83 -32.30
CA LYS A 294 1.16 9.46 -31.37
C LYS A 294 1.81 9.89 -30.07
N CYS A 295 2.68 9.06 -29.50
CA CYS A 295 3.46 9.42 -28.31
C CYS A 295 4.34 10.64 -28.56
N GLU A 296 5.04 10.68 -29.70
CA GLU A 296 5.86 11.84 -30.12
C GLU A 296 5.03 13.11 -30.27
N GLN A 297 3.86 12.99 -30.92
CA GLN A 297 2.94 14.11 -31.13
C GLN A 297 2.48 14.70 -29.79
N VAL A 298 2.09 13.84 -28.82
CA VAL A 298 1.50 14.27 -27.56
C VAL A 298 2.55 14.76 -26.57
N THR A 299 3.73 14.13 -26.55
CA THR A 299 4.78 14.46 -25.57
C THR A 299 5.81 15.47 -26.10
N GLY A 300 5.93 15.61 -27.41
CA GLY A 300 6.98 16.40 -28.06
C GLY A 300 8.36 15.73 -28.05
N ILE A 301 8.45 14.47 -27.62
CA ILE A 301 9.70 13.70 -27.51
C ILE A 301 9.91 12.95 -28.82
N THR A 302 11.00 13.25 -29.54
CA THR A 302 11.36 12.62 -30.84
C THR A 302 12.74 11.96 -30.84
N ALA A 303 13.38 11.93 -29.68
CA ALA A 303 14.72 11.33 -29.55
C ALA A 303 14.65 9.80 -29.75
N HIS A 304 15.68 9.25 -30.40
CA HIS A 304 15.83 7.80 -30.60
C HIS A 304 14.61 7.13 -31.26
N HIS A 305 13.98 7.79 -32.23
CA HIS A 305 12.78 7.31 -32.92
C HIS A 305 12.91 5.85 -33.40
N ASP A 306 14.06 5.49 -33.99
CA ASP A 306 14.31 4.15 -34.53
C ASP A 306 14.66 3.08 -33.47
N ASP A 307 14.77 3.45 -32.17
CA ASP A 307 15.17 2.55 -31.11
C ASP A 307 14.20 2.66 -29.89
N ILE A 308 13.16 1.85 -29.91
CA ILE A 308 12.17 1.82 -28.82
C ILE A 308 12.70 1.20 -27.53
N THR A 309 13.90 0.60 -27.55
CA THR A 309 14.55 0.08 -26.34
C THR A 309 15.29 1.19 -25.57
N HIS A 310 15.61 2.29 -26.27
CA HIS A 310 16.28 3.42 -25.63
C HIS A 310 15.34 4.16 -24.68
N THR A 311 15.82 4.47 -23.49
CA THR A 311 15.02 5.10 -22.43
C THR A 311 14.53 6.51 -22.75
N ASP A 312 15.15 7.20 -23.73
CA ASP A 312 14.72 8.52 -24.22
C ASP A 312 13.69 8.43 -25.36
N ASN A 313 13.41 7.25 -25.88
CA ASN A 313 12.38 7.07 -26.90
C ASN A 313 10.99 7.37 -26.32
N ALA A 314 10.12 8.04 -27.08
CA ALA A 314 8.79 8.45 -26.63
C ALA A 314 7.91 7.27 -26.20
N LEU A 315 7.99 6.13 -26.92
CA LEU A 315 7.22 4.94 -26.61
C LEU A 315 7.75 4.20 -25.38
N ASN A 316 9.07 4.18 -25.17
CA ASN A 316 9.66 3.65 -23.94
C ASN A 316 9.24 4.47 -22.72
N ARG A 317 9.29 5.81 -22.83
CA ARG A 317 8.81 6.72 -21.77
C ARG A 317 7.31 6.61 -21.52
N PHE A 318 6.52 6.39 -22.58
CA PHE A 318 5.09 6.12 -22.46
C PHE A 318 4.85 4.91 -21.54
N LEU A 319 5.46 3.77 -21.86
CA LEU A 319 5.30 2.56 -21.05
C LEU A 319 5.87 2.73 -19.63
N ALA A 320 7.02 3.41 -19.48
CA ALA A 320 7.61 3.69 -18.17
C ALA A 320 6.66 4.48 -17.23
N TYR A 321 5.84 5.37 -17.80
CA TYR A 321 4.87 6.16 -17.04
C TYR A 321 3.73 5.31 -16.45
N HIS A 322 3.47 4.14 -17.02
CA HIS A 322 2.46 3.19 -16.55
C HIS A 322 2.89 2.34 -15.35
N ILE A 323 4.16 2.43 -14.95
CA ILE A 323 4.77 1.51 -14.00
C ILE A 323 5.18 2.26 -12.75
N ILE A 324 4.66 1.86 -11.60
CA ILE A 324 5.20 2.28 -10.31
C ILE A 324 6.01 1.16 -9.67
N ASN A 325 7.13 1.52 -9.05
CA ASN A 325 7.90 0.61 -8.22
C ASN A 325 7.13 0.43 -6.91
N GLY A 326 6.82 -0.80 -6.56
CA GLY A 326 5.93 -1.13 -5.46
C GLY A 326 4.63 -1.75 -5.98
N GLY A 327 4.20 -2.85 -5.35
CA GLY A 327 3.00 -3.59 -5.78
C GLY A 327 2.05 -3.83 -4.65
N ALA A 328 0.80 -3.42 -4.83
CA ALA A 328 -0.29 -3.64 -3.88
C ALA A 328 -1.60 -3.91 -4.63
N PRO A 329 -2.57 -4.58 -4.00
CA PRO A 329 -3.94 -4.59 -4.49
C PRO A 329 -4.50 -3.15 -4.53
N ILE A 330 -5.55 -2.94 -5.31
CA ILE A 330 -6.08 -1.59 -5.58
C ILE A 330 -6.38 -0.80 -4.29
N ASN A 331 -6.94 -1.44 -3.28
CA ASN A 331 -7.25 -0.83 -1.98
C ASN A 331 -5.99 -0.56 -1.11
N GLY A 332 -4.82 -1.00 -1.55
CA GLY A 332 -3.52 -0.69 -0.95
C GLY A 332 -2.84 0.51 -1.57
N LEU A 333 -3.30 0.98 -2.73
CA LEU A 333 -2.70 2.12 -3.43
C LEU A 333 -2.91 3.45 -2.71
N VAL A 334 -4.00 3.59 -1.95
CA VAL A 334 -4.24 4.74 -1.09
C VAL A 334 -4.66 4.22 0.28
N ALA A 335 -3.89 4.54 1.32
CA ALA A 335 -4.12 4.02 2.66
C ALA A 335 -3.95 5.14 3.71
N HIS A 336 -5.04 5.84 4.00
CA HIS A 336 -5.09 6.97 4.93
C HIS A 336 -5.88 6.60 6.17
N TYR A 337 -5.22 6.02 7.16
CA TYR A 337 -5.87 5.48 8.34
C TYR A 337 -6.73 6.49 9.10
N ASN A 338 -6.28 7.72 9.24
CA ASN A 338 -6.99 8.75 9.99
C ASN A 338 -8.20 9.32 9.25
N GLU A 339 -8.25 9.20 7.93
CA GLU A 339 -9.29 9.76 7.10
C GLU A 339 -10.46 8.80 6.91
N TYR A 340 -10.23 7.52 7.15
CA TYR A 340 -11.30 6.54 7.21
C TYR A 340 -12.06 6.63 8.53
N ARG A 341 -13.36 6.64 8.48
CA ARG A 341 -14.20 6.43 9.66
C ARG A 341 -14.16 4.95 10.04
N TYR A 342 -13.10 4.53 10.68
CA TYR A 342 -13.14 3.26 11.38
C TYR A 342 -14.02 3.42 12.61
N ASN A 343 -15.01 2.57 12.76
CA ASN A 343 -15.65 2.40 14.05
C ASN A 343 -14.65 1.66 14.95
N VAL A 344 -13.79 2.42 15.58
CA VAL A 344 -12.82 1.91 16.55
C VAL A 344 -13.51 1.62 17.89
N GLY A 345 -14.72 1.08 17.86
CA GLY A 345 -15.28 0.45 19.02
C GLY A 345 -14.25 -0.52 19.62
N ASN A 346 -14.47 -1.04 20.76
CA ASN A 346 -13.54 -1.79 21.61
C ASN A 346 -12.75 -2.95 20.96
N ASN A 347 -12.80 -3.11 19.65
CA ASN A 347 -12.04 -4.10 18.90
C ASN A 347 -11.56 -3.54 17.55
N PRO A 348 -10.34 -2.97 17.50
CA PRO A 348 -9.78 -2.40 16.27
C PRO A 348 -9.47 -3.44 15.16
N THR A 349 -9.67 -4.71 15.45
CA THR A 349 -9.32 -5.82 14.57
C THR A 349 -10.50 -6.35 13.75
N VAL A 350 -11.73 -5.94 14.06
CA VAL A 350 -12.89 -6.29 13.23
C VAL A 350 -13.02 -5.23 12.13
N PRO A 351 -13.03 -5.60 10.85
CA PRO A 351 -13.33 -4.67 9.77
C PRO A 351 -14.77 -4.21 9.95
N GLN A 352 -14.89 -3.05 10.53
CA GLN A 352 -16.18 -2.37 10.62
C GLN A 352 -16.36 -1.58 9.34
N THR A 353 -17.59 -1.35 8.94
CA THR A 353 -17.95 -0.57 7.75
C THR A 353 -17.06 0.65 7.61
N ARG A 354 -16.23 0.60 6.60
CA ARG A 354 -15.26 1.65 6.26
C ARG A 354 -16.03 2.76 5.59
N SER A 355 -16.12 3.92 6.22
CA SER A 355 -16.65 5.13 5.61
C SER A 355 -15.49 6.03 5.23
N LEU A 356 -15.45 6.49 4.01
CA LEU A 356 -14.44 7.40 3.50
C LEU A 356 -15.10 8.75 3.18
N PRO A 357 -15.20 9.66 4.15
CA PRO A 357 -16.01 10.87 4.00
C PRO A 357 -15.45 11.87 3.00
N VAL A 358 -14.20 11.77 2.61
CA VAL A 358 -13.50 12.69 1.70
C VAL A 358 -12.71 11.92 0.66
N ASN A 359 -12.40 12.57 -0.47
CA ASN A 359 -11.42 12.03 -1.40
C ASN A 359 -10.04 12.00 -0.75
N VAL A 360 -9.33 10.92 -0.97
CA VAL A 360 -7.95 10.74 -0.51
C VAL A 360 -7.06 10.38 -1.68
N TRP A 361 -5.79 10.77 -1.62
CA TRP A 361 -4.84 10.51 -2.69
C TRP A 361 -3.42 10.39 -2.19
N ASP A 362 -2.65 9.62 -2.94
CA ASP A 362 -1.21 9.50 -2.79
C ASP A 362 -0.51 9.77 -4.12
N TYR A 363 0.75 10.19 -4.04
CA TYR A 363 1.61 10.39 -5.20
C TYR A 363 2.69 9.31 -5.22
N TYR A 364 2.89 8.74 -6.38
CA TYR A 364 3.91 7.73 -6.64
C TYR A 364 4.89 8.20 -7.69
N THR A 365 6.12 7.70 -7.61
CA THR A 365 7.14 7.92 -8.61
C THR A 365 7.13 6.76 -9.61
N THR A 366 7.05 7.08 -10.90
CA THR A 366 7.12 6.07 -11.97
C THR A 366 8.53 5.53 -12.15
N MET A 367 8.64 4.39 -12.81
CA MET A 367 9.92 3.73 -13.04
C MET A 367 10.74 4.39 -14.17
N GLY A 368 11.99 3.97 -14.26
CA GLY A 368 12.93 4.41 -15.30
C GLY A 368 13.79 5.61 -14.91
N PRO A 369 14.70 6.02 -15.77
CA PRO A 369 15.57 7.17 -15.55
C PRO A 369 14.80 8.50 -15.58
N HIS A 370 13.74 8.57 -16.40
CA HIS A 370 12.86 9.75 -16.53
C HIS A 370 11.65 9.60 -15.63
N ARG A 371 11.91 9.60 -14.32
CA ARG A 371 10.85 9.46 -13.31
C ARG A 371 9.85 10.63 -13.39
N ALA A 372 8.58 10.31 -13.26
CA ALA A 372 7.51 11.30 -13.19
C ALA A 372 6.60 11.01 -11.99
N LEU A 373 5.79 11.98 -11.59
CA LEU A 373 4.77 11.76 -10.58
C LEU A 373 3.48 11.22 -11.21
N LEU A 374 2.86 10.29 -10.50
CA LEU A 374 1.55 9.75 -10.78
C LEU A 374 0.70 9.92 -9.52
N LYS A 375 -0.46 10.56 -9.65
CA LYS A 375 -1.42 10.73 -8.55
C LYS A 375 -2.47 9.63 -8.61
N VAL A 376 -2.65 8.90 -7.52
CA VAL A 376 -3.73 7.92 -7.34
C VAL A 376 -4.73 8.49 -6.35
N THR A 377 -5.99 8.64 -6.75
CA THR A 377 -7.07 9.19 -5.91
C THR A 377 -8.15 8.16 -5.70
N GLN A 378 -8.59 7.96 -4.47
CA GLN A 378 -9.80 7.23 -4.12
C GLN A 378 -10.91 8.21 -3.81
N LEU A 379 -12.08 8.05 -4.44
CA LEU A 379 -13.24 8.90 -4.14
C LEU A 379 -13.87 8.53 -2.80
N GLY A 380 -14.36 9.55 -2.11
CA GLY A 380 -15.06 9.39 -0.85
C GLY A 380 -16.52 8.94 -0.99
N ASP A 381 -17.29 9.11 0.08
CA ASP A 381 -18.68 8.66 0.23
C ASP A 381 -19.67 9.28 -0.78
N GLN A 382 -19.26 10.27 -1.58
CA GLN A 382 -20.05 10.78 -2.70
C GLN A 382 -20.26 9.75 -3.82
N ASP A 383 -19.35 8.77 -3.94
CA ASP A 383 -19.55 7.59 -4.78
C ASP A 383 -19.47 6.34 -3.89
N PRO A 384 -20.57 5.59 -3.70
CA PRO A 384 -20.61 4.45 -2.81
C PRO A 384 -19.67 3.30 -3.22
N ASN A 385 -19.18 3.31 -4.46
CA ASN A 385 -18.23 2.32 -4.95
C ASN A 385 -16.77 2.72 -4.68
N HIS A 386 -16.53 3.94 -4.15
CA HIS A 386 -15.20 4.46 -3.84
C HIS A 386 -14.16 4.23 -4.96
N PRO A 387 -14.45 4.58 -6.22
CA PRO A 387 -13.58 4.26 -7.34
C PRO A 387 -12.23 4.97 -7.25
N PHE A 388 -11.25 4.38 -7.91
CA PHE A 388 -9.90 4.91 -7.99
C PHE A 388 -9.65 5.58 -9.34
N TYR A 389 -8.89 6.69 -9.31
CA TYR A 389 -8.53 7.46 -10.49
C TYR A 389 -7.04 7.79 -10.52
N LEU A 390 -6.45 7.80 -11.71
CA LEU A 390 -5.14 8.37 -11.97
C LEU A 390 -5.25 9.85 -12.34
N ASN A 391 -4.28 10.63 -11.86
CA ASN A 391 -4.12 12.05 -12.20
C ASN A 391 -5.41 12.86 -12.09
N ARG A 392 -6.22 12.57 -11.08
CA ARG A 392 -7.40 13.37 -10.80
C ARG A 392 -6.99 14.67 -10.15
N ILE A 393 -7.28 15.78 -10.85
CA ILE A 393 -6.99 17.12 -10.36
C ILE A 393 -8.14 17.58 -9.48
N SER A 394 -7.82 18.02 -8.28
CA SER A 394 -8.75 18.67 -7.37
C SER A 394 -8.40 20.14 -7.27
N GLN A 395 -9.29 21.01 -7.72
CA GLN A 395 -9.10 22.45 -7.56
C GLN A 395 -9.24 22.89 -6.11
N TYR A 396 -10.08 22.18 -5.33
CA TYR A 396 -10.30 22.46 -3.92
C TYR A 396 -10.59 21.16 -3.19
N ASP A 397 -9.83 20.90 -2.14
CA ASP A 397 -10.16 19.87 -1.17
C ASP A 397 -10.76 20.57 0.06
N ASN A 398 -12.07 20.84 0.01
CA ASN A 398 -12.75 21.54 1.10
C ASN A 398 -13.13 20.58 2.23
N ARG A 399 -12.15 19.90 2.79
CA ARG A 399 -12.32 18.96 3.90
C ARG A 399 -12.89 19.64 5.14
N PHE A 400 -12.65 20.95 5.28
CA PHE A 400 -13.01 21.70 6.48
C PHE A 400 -14.50 21.99 6.59
N LEU A 401 -15.18 22.30 5.50
CA LEU A 401 -16.59 22.67 5.53
C LEU A 401 -17.54 21.48 5.40
N GLY A 402 -17.03 20.26 5.22
CA GLY A 402 -17.86 19.09 4.93
C GLY A 402 -18.62 19.21 3.61
N SER A 403 -18.37 20.28 2.85
CA SER A 403 -18.82 20.41 1.47
C SER A 403 -17.72 19.86 0.58
N TYR A 404 -18.01 18.78 -0.08
CA TYR A 404 -17.22 18.31 -1.20
C TYR A 404 -17.61 19.21 -2.36
N ASP A 405 -16.85 20.31 -2.55
CA ASP A 405 -16.95 20.97 -3.82
C ASP A 405 -16.61 19.91 -4.86
N GLU A 406 -17.60 19.68 -5.68
CA GLU A 406 -17.46 18.78 -6.80
C GLU A 406 -16.15 19.12 -7.45
N ILE A 407 -15.22 18.22 -7.32
CA ILE A 407 -14.08 18.18 -8.23
C ILE A 407 -14.77 18.29 -9.57
N SER A 408 -14.57 19.39 -10.27
CA SER A 408 -15.21 19.59 -11.56
C SER A 408 -14.81 18.38 -12.39
N ALA A 409 -15.71 17.39 -12.41
CA ALA A 409 -15.54 16.21 -13.20
C ALA A 409 -15.31 16.72 -14.61
N LEU A 410 -14.19 16.41 -15.21
CA LEU A 410 -14.05 16.59 -16.64
C LEU A 410 -15.29 15.93 -17.24
N PRO A 411 -16.01 16.59 -18.15
CA PRO A 411 -17.18 15.99 -18.78
C PRO A 411 -16.82 14.57 -19.20
N ALA A 412 -17.69 13.61 -18.93
CA ALA A 412 -17.42 12.17 -19.13
C ALA A 412 -16.89 11.80 -20.54
N ASN A 413 -17.05 12.70 -21.50
CA ASN A 413 -16.62 12.54 -22.90
C ASN A 413 -15.47 13.49 -23.30
N SER A 414 -14.84 14.20 -22.36
CA SER A 414 -13.66 15.01 -22.70
C SER A 414 -12.44 14.13 -22.86
N PRO A 415 -11.59 14.40 -23.89
CA PRO A 415 -10.30 13.75 -23.94
C PRO A 415 -9.54 14.08 -22.66
N THR A 416 -9.13 13.04 -21.93
CA THR A 416 -8.55 13.22 -20.60
C THR A 416 -7.10 13.68 -20.67
N ASN A 417 -6.44 13.51 -21.82
CA ASN A 417 -5.03 13.87 -22.06
C ASN A 417 -4.11 13.43 -20.90
N GLY A 418 -4.36 12.25 -20.34
CA GLY A 418 -3.60 11.73 -19.20
C GLY A 418 -4.15 12.11 -17.82
N LEU A 419 -5.31 12.77 -17.75
CA LEU A 419 -5.94 13.22 -16.51
C LEU A 419 -7.26 12.46 -16.24
N ASN A 420 -7.62 12.35 -14.95
CA ASN A 420 -8.90 11.82 -14.49
C ASN A 420 -9.27 10.44 -15.06
N ILE A 421 -8.32 9.52 -15.06
CA ILE A 421 -8.43 8.18 -15.64
C ILE A 421 -8.92 7.22 -14.57
N ARG A 422 -10.02 6.51 -14.82
CA ARG A 422 -10.55 5.52 -13.87
C ARG A 422 -9.71 4.25 -13.91
N ILE A 423 -9.42 3.72 -12.74
CA ILE A 423 -8.75 2.43 -12.55
C ILE A 423 -9.81 1.36 -12.32
N HIS A 424 -9.70 0.22 -13.01
CA HIS A 424 -10.55 -0.94 -12.81
C HIS A 424 -9.78 -2.05 -12.09
N GLU A 425 -10.41 -2.65 -11.09
CA GLU A 425 -9.80 -3.75 -10.34
C GLU A 425 -9.71 -5.04 -11.16
N LYS A 426 -10.71 -5.27 -12.02
CA LYS A 426 -10.84 -6.48 -12.82
C LYS A 426 -10.51 -6.20 -14.28
N ASN A 427 -9.84 -7.15 -14.91
CA ASN A 427 -9.73 -7.17 -16.37
C ASN A 427 -10.75 -8.15 -16.94
N GLU A 428 -11.79 -7.62 -17.54
CA GLU A 428 -12.88 -8.36 -18.15
C GLU A 428 -13.04 -7.94 -19.60
N SER A 429 -13.32 -8.88 -20.48
CA SER A 429 -13.66 -8.63 -21.88
C SER A 429 -14.87 -9.44 -22.30
N THR A 430 -15.56 -8.97 -23.33
CA THR A 430 -16.67 -9.71 -23.95
C THR A 430 -16.21 -10.15 -25.32
N ALA A 431 -16.16 -11.46 -25.54
CA ALA A 431 -15.84 -12.03 -26.85
C ALA A 431 -16.95 -11.72 -27.89
N GLU A 432 -16.63 -11.83 -29.19
CA GLU A 432 -17.61 -11.56 -30.26
C GLU A 432 -18.87 -12.42 -30.17
N ASP A 433 -18.79 -13.60 -29.59
CA ASP A 433 -19.92 -14.51 -29.36
C ASP A 433 -20.71 -14.15 -28.08
N GLY A 434 -20.36 -13.09 -27.37
CA GLY A 434 -21.00 -12.64 -26.13
C GLY A 434 -20.47 -13.30 -24.87
N THR A 435 -19.47 -14.19 -24.96
CA THR A 435 -18.86 -14.84 -23.80
C THR A 435 -18.05 -13.83 -22.99
N GLN A 436 -18.30 -13.77 -21.69
CA GLN A 436 -17.49 -12.99 -20.75
C GLN A 436 -16.18 -13.74 -20.46
N LYS A 437 -15.07 -13.00 -20.50
CA LYS A 437 -13.75 -13.48 -20.13
C LYS A 437 -13.18 -12.61 -19.03
N SER A 438 -12.60 -13.24 -18.03
CA SER A 438 -11.89 -12.56 -16.94
C SER A 438 -10.44 -12.99 -16.96
N PHE A 439 -9.53 -12.04 -16.72
CA PHE A 439 -8.09 -12.25 -16.66
C PHE A 439 -7.56 -11.91 -15.28
N THR A 440 -6.64 -12.72 -14.78
CA THR A 440 -6.01 -12.45 -13.50
C THR A 440 -5.20 -11.15 -13.57
N THR A 441 -5.39 -10.27 -12.59
CA THR A 441 -4.64 -9.03 -12.43
C THR A 441 -3.53 -9.13 -11.40
N ASN A 442 -3.45 -10.25 -10.67
CA ASN A 442 -2.49 -10.53 -9.61
C ASN A 442 -1.40 -11.47 -10.14
N ALA A 443 -0.21 -10.91 -10.36
CA ALA A 443 0.98 -11.64 -10.81
C ALA A 443 1.88 -12.07 -9.65
N LEU A 444 2.86 -12.92 -9.93
CA LEU A 444 3.87 -13.34 -8.94
C LEU A 444 4.64 -12.16 -8.34
N ASN A 445 4.90 -11.14 -9.13
CA ASN A 445 5.70 -9.98 -8.74
C ASN A 445 4.92 -8.65 -8.72
N GLY A 446 3.60 -8.69 -8.55
CA GLY A 446 2.81 -7.48 -8.45
C GLY A 446 1.44 -7.55 -9.10
N TYR A 447 0.94 -6.40 -9.50
CA TYR A 447 -0.42 -6.25 -9.99
C TYR A 447 -0.44 -5.43 -11.28
N TYR A 448 -1.45 -5.65 -12.14
CA TYR A 448 -1.83 -4.65 -13.12
C TYR A 448 -3.30 -4.32 -12.99
N PHE A 449 -3.65 -3.12 -13.41
CA PHE A 449 -5.02 -2.64 -13.39
C PHE A 449 -5.40 -2.05 -14.74
N PRO A 450 -6.52 -2.49 -15.35
CA PRO A 450 -7.06 -1.85 -16.54
C PRO A 450 -7.44 -0.40 -16.27
N ILE A 451 -7.27 0.45 -17.27
CA ILE A 451 -7.68 1.86 -17.23
C ILE A 451 -8.57 2.18 -18.42
N ASP A 452 -9.50 3.14 -18.24
CA ASP A 452 -10.53 3.45 -19.23
C ASP A 452 -10.17 4.55 -20.23
N HIS A 453 -9.03 5.22 -20.00
CA HIS A 453 -8.50 6.29 -20.86
C HIS A 453 -6.99 6.15 -20.99
N VAL A 454 -6.41 6.79 -22.04
CA VAL A 454 -4.97 6.70 -22.25
C VAL A 454 -4.20 7.49 -21.21
N LEU A 455 -3.27 6.82 -20.55
CA LEU A 455 -2.36 7.39 -19.56
C LEU A 455 -1.09 7.92 -20.27
N VAL A 456 -0.90 9.22 -20.24
CA VAL A 456 0.25 9.86 -20.87
C VAL A 456 0.79 11.02 -20.03
N ASN A 457 2.10 11.13 -19.92
CA ASN A 457 2.77 12.25 -19.27
C ASN A 457 2.95 13.43 -20.25
N SER A 458 1.82 13.99 -20.68
CA SER A 458 1.77 15.13 -21.60
C SER A 458 2.17 16.44 -20.89
N PRO A 459 2.52 17.50 -21.65
CA PRO A 459 2.70 18.83 -21.07
C PRO A 459 1.50 19.32 -20.27
N GLU A 460 0.27 18.96 -20.68
CA GLU A 460 -0.98 19.28 -19.97
C GLU A 460 -1.05 18.55 -18.63
N THR A 461 -0.76 17.26 -18.61
CA THR A 461 -0.70 16.45 -17.38
C THR A 461 0.33 17.02 -16.41
N GLN A 462 1.53 17.34 -16.92
CA GLN A 462 2.60 17.94 -16.12
C GLN A 462 2.21 19.29 -15.53
N ALA A 463 1.59 20.16 -16.33
CA ALA A 463 1.14 21.48 -15.90
C ALA A 463 0.03 21.38 -14.85
N ALA A 464 -0.93 20.45 -15.05
CA ALA A 464 -2.03 20.25 -14.12
C ALA A 464 -1.55 19.74 -12.75
N LEU A 465 -0.71 18.70 -12.73
CA LEU A 465 -0.11 18.21 -11.48
C LEU A 465 0.83 19.24 -10.84
N GLY A 466 1.58 20.00 -11.66
CA GLY A 466 2.48 21.06 -11.18
C GLY A 466 1.76 22.30 -10.64
N GLY A 467 0.47 22.44 -10.88
CA GLY A 467 -0.39 23.50 -10.34
C GLY A 467 -0.97 23.19 -8.97
N GLU A 468 -0.82 21.96 -8.46
CA GLU A 468 -1.34 21.55 -7.17
C GLU A 468 -0.26 21.57 -6.07
N ARG A 469 -0.69 21.68 -4.80
CA ARG A 469 0.16 21.36 -3.67
C ARG A 469 0.35 19.83 -3.61
N ILE A 470 1.56 19.39 -3.85
CA ILE A 470 1.92 17.97 -3.90
C ILE A 470 2.40 17.56 -2.51
N ARG A 471 1.62 16.70 -1.82
CA ARG A 471 2.03 16.10 -0.56
C ARG A 471 2.39 14.64 -0.80
N ILE A 472 3.59 14.27 -0.39
CA ILE A 472 4.15 12.95 -0.60
C ILE A 472 4.57 12.39 0.75
N ASP A 473 3.96 11.30 1.14
CA ASP A 473 4.28 10.61 2.36
C ASP A 473 5.61 9.86 2.25
N PHE A 474 6.33 9.70 3.35
CA PHE A 474 7.57 8.90 3.38
C PHE A 474 7.32 7.48 2.89
N THR A 475 6.17 6.91 3.20
CA THR A 475 5.79 5.54 2.82
C THR A 475 5.53 5.38 1.33
N THR A 476 5.15 6.46 0.62
CA THR A 476 4.99 6.44 -0.84
C THR A 476 6.27 6.78 -1.60
N ILE A 477 7.23 7.45 -0.93
CA ILE A 477 8.58 7.65 -1.49
C ILE A 477 9.34 6.32 -1.56
N ASN A 478 9.15 5.45 -0.57
CA ASN A 478 9.87 4.20 -0.43
C ASN A 478 8.97 3.00 -0.81
N PRO A 479 9.19 2.38 -1.98
CA PRO A 479 8.31 1.36 -2.55
C PRO A 479 8.18 0.10 -1.69
N GLU A 480 9.08 -0.12 -0.76
CA GLU A 480 9.06 -1.24 0.17
C GLU A 480 7.82 -1.22 1.06
N PHE A 481 7.29 -0.05 1.40
CA PHE A 481 6.04 0.05 2.17
C PHE A 481 4.85 -0.51 1.41
N LEU A 482 4.73 -0.16 0.13
CA LEU A 482 3.67 -0.65 -0.74
C LEU A 482 3.81 -2.15 -0.98
N SER A 483 5.02 -2.61 -1.33
CA SER A 483 5.29 -4.02 -1.65
C SER A 483 5.12 -4.97 -0.46
N ASN A 484 5.18 -4.47 0.77
CA ASN A 484 5.05 -5.26 1.99
C ASN A 484 3.77 -4.94 2.77
N ASP A 485 2.81 -4.25 2.17
CA ASP A 485 1.48 -3.93 2.72
C ASP A 485 1.50 -3.22 4.09
N LEU A 486 2.61 -2.54 4.46
CA LEU A 486 2.84 -2.04 5.82
C LEU A 486 1.78 -1.03 6.28
N ARG A 487 1.32 -0.15 5.38
CA ARG A 487 0.28 0.82 5.73
C ARG A 487 -1.09 0.17 5.96
N ILE A 488 -1.41 -0.91 5.24
CA ILE A 488 -2.67 -1.64 5.38
C ILE A 488 -2.65 -2.50 6.63
N THR A 489 -1.57 -3.24 6.86
CA THR A 489 -1.43 -4.10 8.04
C THR A 489 -1.26 -3.29 9.32
N GLY A 490 -0.64 -2.12 9.21
CA GLY A 490 -0.29 -1.29 10.35
C GLY A 490 0.74 -1.95 11.26
N GLU A 491 1.59 -2.81 10.72
CA GLU A 491 2.69 -3.41 11.46
C GLU A 491 3.74 -2.36 11.80
N GLN A 492 4.09 -2.27 13.07
CA GLN A 492 5.18 -1.42 13.52
C GLN A 492 6.48 -2.22 13.49
N VAL A 493 7.43 -1.78 12.66
CA VAL A 493 8.65 -2.55 12.40
C VAL A 493 9.89 -1.65 12.38
N HIS A 494 11.01 -2.25 12.75
CA HIS A 494 12.34 -1.68 12.62
C HIS A 494 13.00 -2.20 11.34
N PHE A 495 13.60 -1.29 10.55
CA PHE A 495 14.24 -1.64 9.29
C PHE A 495 15.77 -1.81 9.43
N PRO A 496 16.36 -2.82 8.78
CA PRO A 496 17.79 -2.91 8.69
C PRO A 496 18.39 -1.81 7.81
N LYS A 497 19.64 -1.48 8.07
CA LYS A 497 20.41 -0.58 7.21
C LYS A 497 20.42 -1.09 5.77
N GLY A 498 20.16 -0.18 4.81
CA GLY A 498 20.10 -0.52 3.38
C GLY A 498 18.82 -1.22 2.96
N TYR A 499 17.78 -1.21 3.79
CA TYR A 499 16.49 -1.78 3.44
C TYR A 499 15.81 -1.03 2.30
N PHE A 500 15.86 0.30 2.31
CA PHE A 500 15.17 1.16 1.35
C PHE A 500 16.01 1.46 0.11
N GLN A 501 15.43 1.34 -1.08
CA GLN A 501 16.10 1.65 -2.35
C GLN A 501 16.36 3.15 -2.51
N ASN A 502 15.49 4.00 -1.95
CA ASN A 502 15.59 5.45 -2.06
C ASN A 502 16.39 6.08 -0.92
N ILE A 503 16.93 5.30 0.02
CA ILE A 503 17.79 5.79 1.10
C ILE A 503 19.21 5.28 0.89
N SER A 504 20.18 6.16 1.07
CA SER A 504 21.60 5.87 0.90
C SER A 504 22.43 6.59 1.96
N HIS A 505 23.73 6.26 2.04
CA HIS A 505 24.70 6.91 2.93
C HIS A 505 24.30 6.87 4.42
N GLU A 506 23.56 5.83 4.81
CA GLU A 506 23.18 5.66 6.21
C GLU A 506 24.40 5.47 7.10
N SER A 507 24.53 6.30 8.15
CA SER A 507 25.54 6.10 9.17
C SER A 507 25.32 4.77 9.92
N GLN A 508 26.35 4.27 10.61
CA GLN A 508 26.25 3.00 11.37
C GLN A 508 25.20 3.07 12.50
N ASN A 509 24.94 4.28 13.00
CA ASN A 509 24.04 4.49 14.13
C ASN A 509 22.66 4.99 13.69
N THR A 510 22.37 5.06 12.38
CA THR A 510 21.04 5.36 11.88
C THR A 510 20.13 4.16 12.12
N ALA A 511 19.01 4.40 12.79
CA ALA A 511 17.98 3.38 13.01
C ALA A 511 16.63 3.96 12.58
N ILE A 512 15.95 3.29 11.65
CA ILE A 512 14.68 3.72 11.06
C ILE A 512 13.58 2.74 11.50
N THR A 513 12.49 3.27 12.05
CA THR A 513 11.37 2.48 12.57
C THR A 513 10.06 3.07 12.10
N TYR A 514 9.15 2.23 11.65
CA TYR A 514 7.79 2.61 11.26
C TYR A 514 6.84 2.50 12.45
N LEU A 515 6.07 3.54 12.65
CA LEU A 515 5.01 3.62 13.66
C LEU A 515 3.67 3.81 12.96
N HIS A 516 2.63 3.16 13.49
CA HIS A 516 1.31 3.24 12.89
C HIS A 516 0.23 3.35 13.97
N SER A 517 -0.73 4.23 13.78
CA SER A 517 -1.80 4.51 14.77
C SER A 517 -2.73 3.34 15.02
N LYS A 518 -2.86 2.40 14.09
CA LYS A 518 -3.65 1.17 14.25
C LYS A 518 -3.14 0.30 15.40
N THR A 519 -1.83 0.28 15.62
CA THR A 519 -1.19 -0.61 16.59
C THR A 519 -0.63 0.12 17.81
N TYR A 520 -0.37 1.41 17.70
CA TYR A 520 0.21 2.21 18.77
C TYR A 520 -0.87 2.92 19.60
N GLY A 521 -1.02 2.52 20.86
CA GLY A 521 -1.95 3.16 21.79
C GLY A 521 -3.43 2.94 21.50
N GLY A 522 -3.75 2.16 20.48
CA GLY A 522 -5.12 1.64 20.27
C GLY A 522 -6.19 2.68 19.98
N GLY A 523 -5.83 3.86 19.50
CA GLY A 523 -6.84 4.88 19.36
C GLY A 523 -6.77 5.69 18.08
N PRO A 524 -7.92 6.21 17.63
CA PRO A 524 -8.01 7.22 16.59
C PRO A 524 -7.40 8.57 17.01
N GLY A 525 -6.67 8.58 18.12
CA GLY A 525 -6.04 9.76 18.67
C GLY A 525 -4.67 10.11 18.13
N TRP A 526 -4.06 9.25 17.31
CA TRP A 526 -2.81 9.59 16.62
C TRP A 526 -3.12 10.48 15.42
N LYS A 527 -2.51 11.65 15.37
CA LYS A 527 -2.91 12.75 14.53
C LYS A 527 -1.88 13.17 13.50
N ASP A 528 -0.87 12.34 13.32
CA ASP A 528 0.08 12.50 12.23
C ASP A 528 -0.61 12.28 10.88
N ALA A 529 -0.04 12.80 9.81
CA ALA A 529 -0.65 12.69 8.50
C ALA A 529 -0.90 11.21 8.16
N GLN A 530 -2.10 10.91 7.72
CA GLN A 530 -2.51 9.57 7.29
C GLN A 530 -2.44 8.49 8.39
N GLY A 531 -2.01 8.82 9.61
CA GLY A 531 -2.00 7.92 10.76
C GLY A 531 -0.77 7.05 10.91
N ASP A 532 0.32 7.43 10.27
CA ASP A 532 1.61 6.76 10.39
C ASP A 532 2.76 7.76 10.49
N GLU A 533 3.94 7.29 10.87
CA GLU A 533 5.09 8.15 11.14
C GLU A 533 6.38 7.32 11.13
N ILE A 534 7.48 7.95 10.76
CA ILE A 534 8.81 7.34 10.78
C ILE A 534 9.63 7.90 11.93
N LEU A 535 10.04 7.02 12.82
CA LEU A 535 11.00 7.33 13.87
C LEU A 535 12.42 7.02 13.39
N VAL A 536 13.28 8.03 13.39
CA VAL A 536 14.72 7.88 13.17
C VAL A 536 15.46 8.13 14.47
N THR A 537 16.31 7.21 14.89
CA THR A 537 17.05 7.30 16.17
C THR A 537 18.55 7.15 16.00
N GLY A 538 19.30 7.57 17.02
CA GLY A 538 20.75 7.50 17.09
C GLY A 538 21.46 8.73 16.53
N THR A 539 22.75 8.65 16.30
CA THR A 539 23.53 9.68 15.61
C THR A 539 23.35 9.52 14.09
N TYR A 540 22.11 9.75 13.65
CA TYR A 540 21.71 9.49 12.28
C TYR A 540 22.36 10.45 11.28
N ASP A 541 22.66 9.92 10.11
CA ASP A 541 23.04 10.65 8.90
C ASP A 541 22.65 9.76 7.70
N PHE A 542 21.78 10.23 6.84
CA PHE A 542 21.34 9.50 5.66
C PHE A 542 20.82 10.45 4.58
N VAL A 543 20.82 9.95 3.35
CA VAL A 543 20.35 10.70 2.18
C VAL A 543 19.15 9.97 1.58
N MET A 544 18.08 10.71 1.32
CA MET A 544 16.90 10.21 0.66
C MET A 544 16.79 10.82 -0.76
N LYS A 545 16.56 9.96 -1.74
CA LYS A 545 16.26 10.35 -3.11
C LYS A 545 14.82 10.81 -3.19
N MET A 546 14.63 12.08 -3.48
CA MET A 546 13.31 12.70 -3.49
C MET A 546 12.52 12.38 -4.76
N PRO A 547 11.18 12.38 -4.70
CA PRO A 547 10.33 12.32 -5.88
C PRO A 547 10.60 13.50 -6.83
N PRO A 548 10.36 13.33 -8.15
CA PRO A 548 10.49 14.43 -9.09
C PRO A 548 9.37 15.45 -8.93
N VAL A 549 9.57 16.67 -9.40
CA VAL A 549 8.46 17.62 -9.60
C VAL A 549 7.83 17.38 -10.98
N PRO A 550 6.52 17.58 -11.15
CA PRO A 550 5.85 17.31 -12.43
C PRO A 550 6.14 18.36 -13.50
N ALA A 551 6.46 19.58 -13.11
CA ALA A 551 6.75 20.70 -14.01
C ALA A 551 7.91 21.55 -13.46
N ASP A 552 8.62 22.22 -14.36
CA ASP A 552 9.63 23.22 -13.97
C ASP A 552 8.95 24.39 -13.28
N GLY A 553 9.49 24.83 -12.15
CA GLY A 553 8.89 25.94 -11.42
C GLY A 553 9.57 26.22 -10.09
N THR A 554 9.14 27.31 -9.47
CA THR A 554 9.58 27.65 -8.10
C THR A 554 8.65 26.98 -7.10
N TYR A 555 9.22 26.15 -6.25
CA TYR A 555 8.51 25.41 -5.21
C TYR A 555 9.00 25.82 -3.83
N GLU A 556 8.08 25.92 -2.90
CA GLU A 556 8.34 25.91 -1.47
C GLU A 556 8.35 24.44 -1.01
N ILE A 557 9.48 24.00 -0.49
CA ILE A 557 9.68 22.63 -0.02
C ILE A 557 9.46 22.60 1.47
N ARG A 558 8.56 21.73 1.92
CA ARG A 558 8.14 21.62 3.30
C ARG A 558 8.24 20.21 3.81
N MET A 559 8.28 20.04 5.10
CA MET A 559 8.26 18.77 5.80
C MET A 559 7.23 18.81 6.93
N GLY A 560 6.42 17.79 7.06
CA GLY A 560 5.60 17.54 8.25
C GLY A 560 6.50 17.25 9.45
N VAL A 561 6.21 17.91 10.58
CA VAL A 561 6.97 17.75 11.82
C VAL A 561 6.02 17.54 12.99
N ALA A 562 6.33 16.56 13.83
CA ALA A 562 5.67 16.34 15.11
C ALA A 562 6.66 16.65 16.24
N ASN A 563 6.55 17.85 16.81
CA ASN A 563 7.46 18.31 17.85
C ASN A 563 7.15 17.62 19.19
N ASN A 564 8.18 17.20 19.87
CA ASN A 564 8.08 16.54 21.17
C ASN A 564 9.40 16.74 21.94
N ARG A 565 9.34 16.96 23.26
CA ARG A 565 10.53 17.17 24.09
C ARG A 565 11.51 15.99 24.10
N ALA A 566 11.06 14.80 23.72
CA ALA A 566 11.93 13.63 23.54
C ALA A 566 12.71 13.64 22.21
N ARG A 567 12.36 14.53 21.29
CA ARG A 567 13.04 14.68 19.99
C ARG A 567 14.42 15.33 20.14
N SER A 568 15.05 15.59 18.99
CA SER A 568 16.36 16.21 18.87
C SER A 568 16.34 17.29 17.78
N MET A 569 17.52 17.77 17.44
CA MET A 569 17.72 18.71 16.35
C MET A 569 18.19 17.98 15.11
N VAL A 570 17.64 18.34 13.95
CA VAL A 570 18.04 17.81 12.64
C VAL A 570 18.55 18.92 11.74
N GLN A 571 19.69 18.72 11.10
CA GLN A 571 20.18 19.55 10.02
C GLN A 571 19.75 18.95 8.69
N ILE A 572 19.11 19.76 7.85
CA ILE A 572 18.64 19.35 6.52
C ILE A 572 19.52 19.97 5.44
N TYR A 573 19.78 19.18 4.41
CA TYR A 573 20.48 19.54 3.19
C TYR A 573 19.61 19.13 2.01
N PHE A 574 19.47 19.98 1.01
CA PHE A 574 18.68 19.70 -0.18
C PHE A 574 19.39 20.22 -1.43
N ASP A 575 19.65 19.34 -2.40
CA ASP A 575 20.41 19.65 -3.61
C ASP A 575 20.11 18.59 -4.71
N ASP A 576 20.55 18.85 -5.95
CA ASP A 576 20.61 17.86 -7.03
C ASP A 576 21.90 17.00 -6.99
N ASN A 577 22.79 17.24 -6.03
CA ASN A 577 23.92 16.39 -5.73
C ASN A 577 23.48 15.15 -4.94
N PRO A 578 23.89 13.92 -5.34
CA PRO A 578 23.56 12.68 -4.61
C PRO A 578 24.01 12.65 -3.14
N PHE A 579 24.91 13.53 -2.73
CA PHE A 579 25.32 13.72 -1.35
C PHE A 579 25.34 15.21 -1.00
N PRO A 580 24.20 15.82 -0.67
CA PRO A 580 24.13 17.23 -0.32
C PRO A 580 25.03 17.56 0.89
N SER A 581 25.86 18.59 0.77
CA SER A 581 26.86 18.96 1.79
C SER A 581 26.71 20.37 2.34
N THR A 582 25.97 21.24 1.65
CA THR A 582 25.66 22.59 2.12
C THR A 582 24.33 22.60 2.86
N PRO A 583 24.28 23.02 4.13
CA PRO A 583 23.02 23.16 4.85
C PRO A 583 22.04 24.07 4.11
N THR A 584 20.81 23.62 3.96
CA THR A 584 19.78 24.36 3.21
C THR A 584 19.01 25.33 4.11
N SER A 585 18.87 24.95 5.40
CA SER A 585 18.17 25.75 6.42
C SER A 585 18.96 25.73 7.73
N LEU A 586 18.50 26.50 8.71
CA LEU A 586 18.94 26.33 10.10
C LEU A 586 18.48 24.93 10.59
N PRO A 587 19.20 24.35 11.58
CA PRO A 587 18.74 23.10 12.19
C PRO A 587 17.33 23.26 12.77
N ILE A 588 16.48 22.29 12.49
CA ILE A 588 15.13 22.24 13.07
C ILE A 588 15.24 21.61 14.45
N ASP A 589 14.77 22.33 15.48
CA ASP A 589 14.66 21.79 16.83
C ASP A 589 13.25 21.23 17.06
N GLN A 590 13.10 19.92 16.96
CA GLN A 590 11.82 19.26 17.19
C GLN A 590 11.43 19.15 18.69
N ARG A 591 12.27 19.62 19.62
CA ARG A 591 11.94 19.70 21.06
C ARG A 591 11.13 20.93 21.41
N GLU A 592 11.21 21.94 20.54
CA GLU A 592 10.60 23.25 20.77
C GLU A 592 9.16 23.30 20.27
N PHE A 593 8.32 23.99 21.02
CA PHE A 593 6.95 24.27 20.61
C PHE A 593 6.80 25.73 20.26
N VAL A 594 6.24 26.02 19.11
CA VAL A 594 6.01 27.40 18.64
C VAL A 594 5.20 28.22 19.66
N ARG A 595 4.25 27.62 20.34
CA ARG A 595 3.46 28.28 21.40
C ARG A 595 4.28 28.75 22.57
N ASP A 596 5.41 28.09 22.87
CA ASP A 596 6.28 28.42 23.97
C ASP A 596 7.16 29.62 23.63
N TRP A 597 7.30 29.96 22.34
CA TRP A 597 8.04 31.15 21.89
C TRP A 597 7.21 32.42 22.04
N ASP A 598 5.99 32.43 21.53
CA ASP A 598 5.03 33.52 21.64
C ASP A 598 3.59 32.97 21.53
N PRO A 599 2.81 33.04 22.61
CA PRO A 599 1.41 32.58 22.60
C PRO A 599 0.54 33.28 21.55
N ASN A 600 0.93 34.49 21.11
CA ASN A 600 0.17 35.23 20.09
C ASN A 600 0.43 34.77 18.67
N LEU A 601 1.48 33.98 18.43
CA LEU A 601 1.76 33.40 17.10
C LEU A 601 0.82 32.26 16.73
N TRP A 602 0.19 31.65 17.73
CA TRP A 602 -0.72 30.55 17.50
C TRP A 602 -2.16 31.03 17.57
N VAL A 603 -2.76 31.28 16.42
CA VAL A 603 -4.20 31.57 16.32
C VAL A 603 -4.93 30.26 16.04
N LYS A 604 -5.81 29.87 16.98
CA LYS A 604 -6.62 28.67 16.86
C LYS A 604 -7.70 28.85 15.79
N ASP A 605 -7.83 27.89 14.91
CA ASP A 605 -8.95 27.84 13.97
C ASP A 605 -10.18 27.29 14.73
N GLU A 606 -11.11 28.11 15.10
CA GLU A 606 -12.31 27.68 15.83
C GLU A 606 -13.41 27.16 14.88
N LYS A 607 -13.90 25.98 15.18
CA LYS A 607 -14.94 25.28 14.39
C LYS A 607 -16.20 26.10 14.16
N ASN A 608 -16.62 26.88 15.15
CA ASN A 608 -17.87 27.64 15.13
C ASN A 608 -17.69 29.14 14.99
N ASN A 609 -16.48 29.62 14.92
CA ASN A 609 -16.16 31.06 14.92
C ASN A 609 -14.89 31.33 14.10
N TYR A 610 -14.80 30.70 12.95
CA TYR A 610 -13.67 30.84 12.03
C TYR A 610 -13.62 32.27 11.49
N ASP A 611 -12.69 33.05 11.99
CA ASP A 611 -12.36 34.35 11.40
C ASP A 611 -11.16 34.18 10.45
N GLU A 612 -11.46 34.09 9.17
CA GLU A 612 -10.46 33.92 8.12
C GLU A 612 -9.32 34.94 8.20
N ALA A 613 -9.65 36.21 8.45
CA ALA A 613 -8.65 37.27 8.51
C ALA A 613 -7.67 37.06 9.65
N THR A 614 -8.14 36.71 10.85
CA THR A 614 -7.31 36.44 12.02
C THR A 614 -6.47 35.17 11.84
N CYS A 615 -7.04 34.12 11.25
CA CYS A 615 -6.31 32.90 10.95
C CYS A 615 -5.20 33.13 9.92
N LEU A 616 -5.46 33.89 8.86
CA LEU A 616 -4.46 34.26 7.86
C LEU A 616 -3.32 35.14 8.45
N GLU A 617 -3.63 36.02 9.39
CA GLU A 617 -2.61 36.83 10.07
C GLU A 617 -1.68 35.93 10.92
N GLY A 618 -2.26 35.00 11.68
CA GLY A 618 -1.50 34.02 12.46
C GLY A 618 -0.65 33.11 11.56
N ASP A 619 -1.21 32.62 10.46
CA ASP A 619 -0.48 31.79 9.50
C ASP A 619 0.69 32.56 8.85
N ARG A 620 0.52 33.83 8.54
CA ARG A 620 1.62 34.69 8.03
C ARG A 620 2.71 34.90 9.06
N ALA A 621 2.34 35.11 10.33
CA ALA A 621 3.29 35.25 11.42
C ALA A 621 4.13 33.98 11.62
N LEU A 622 3.50 32.80 11.55
CA LEU A 622 4.20 31.52 11.58
C LEU A 622 5.14 31.32 10.38
N LYS A 623 4.70 31.69 9.17
CA LYS A 623 5.53 31.61 7.96
C LYS A 623 6.80 32.48 8.03
N ASN A 624 6.77 33.58 8.75
CA ASN A 624 7.96 34.42 9.00
C ASN A 624 9.02 33.72 9.86
N LEU A 625 8.64 32.63 10.54
CA LEU A 625 9.51 31.77 11.33
C LEU A 625 9.80 30.44 10.64
N ASP A 626 9.46 30.32 9.37
CA ASP A 626 9.53 29.09 8.57
C ASP A 626 8.62 27.95 9.05
N TYR A 627 7.57 28.25 9.83
CA TYR A 627 6.59 27.26 10.27
C TYR A 627 5.21 27.52 9.68
N MET A 628 4.44 26.46 9.58
CA MET A 628 3.04 26.48 9.22
C MET A 628 2.27 25.49 10.09
N LYS A 629 0.99 25.74 10.31
CA LYS A 629 0.08 24.73 10.88
C LYS A 629 0.06 23.50 9.97
N GLY A 630 -0.20 22.34 10.55
CA GLY A 630 -0.45 21.11 9.79
C GLY A 630 -1.58 21.28 8.80
N PRO A 631 -1.65 20.39 7.79
CA PRO A 631 -2.75 20.41 6.84
C PRO A 631 -4.08 20.07 7.53
N LYS A 632 -5.18 20.50 6.95
CA LYS A 632 -6.51 20.08 7.41
C LYS A 632 -6.75 18.62 7.04
N TYR A 633 -7.12 17.81 8.01
CA TYR A 633 -7.56 16.44 7.78
C TYR A 633 -8.96 16.23 8.28
N TYR A 634 -9.55 15.17 7.82
CA TYR A 634 -10.71 14.58 8.44
C TYR A 634 -10.24 13.60 9.50
N CYS A 635 -10.08 14.05 10.75
CA CYS A 635 -9.67 13.18 11.84
C CYS A 635 -10.87 12.55 12.53
N VAL A 636 -10.87 11.24 12.66
CA VAL A 636 -11.91 10.50 13.36
C VAL A 636 -11.55 10.34 14.82
N ASN A 637 -12.04 11.22 15.64
CA ASN A 637 -11.93 11.11 17.09
C ASN A 637 -13.15 10.37 17.68
N GLY A 638 -13.56 9.25 17.12
CA GLY A 638 -14.68 8.44 17.63
C GLY A 638 -16.07 9.05 17.46
N THR A 639 -16.18 10.31 17.07
CA THR A 639 -17.44 11.01 16.77
C THR A 639 -17.49 11.40 15.31
N ALA A 640 -18.50 10.93 14.61
CA ALA A 640 -18.71 11.22 13.21
C ALA A 640 -18.71 12.73 12.92
N GLY A 641 -17.82 13.18 12.03
CA GLY A 641 -17.86 14.50 11.45
C GLY A 641 -17.04 15.59 12.14
N GLU A 642 -16.08 15.26 12.99
CA GLU A 642 -15.18 16.26 13.55
C GLU A 642 -13.89 16.37 12.75
N ILE A 643 -13.65 17.55 12.26
CA ILE A 643 -12.47 17.99 11.52
C ILE A 643 -11.48 18.53 12.50
N SER A 644 -10.21 18.21 12.31
CA SER A 644 -9.43 18.71 13.34
C SER A 644 -7.94 18.77 13.27
N VAL A 645 -7.26 19.09 12.29
CA VAL A 645 -5.83 19.30 12.55
C VAL A 645 -5.50 20.70 13.00
N ARG A 646 -6.23 21.68 12.50
CA ARG A 646 -6.03 23.06 12.93
C ARG A 646 -6.70 23.36 14.28
N ASP A 647 -7.77 22.63 14.63
CA ASP A 647 -8.48 22.73 15.93
C ASP A 647 -7.77 22.00 17.07
N TYR A 648 -6.66 21.35 16.78
CA TYR A 648 -6.11 20.33 17.65
C TYR A 648 -5.15 20.86 18.69
N PHE A 649 -5.36 22.05 19.13
CA PHE A 649 -4.70 22.62 20.28
C PHE A 649 -5.63 22.56 21.50
N ASP A 650 -5.68 21.43 22.20
CA ASP A 650 -6.24 21.41 23.53
C ASP A 650 -5.16 21.83 24.52
N GLU A 651 -5.27 23.04 25.04
CA GLU A 651 -4.38 23.58 26.07
C GLU A 651 -4.34 22.71 27.34
N SER A 652 -5.34 21.86 27.55
CA SER A 652 -5.45 20.98 28.72
C SER A 652 -4.62 19.70 28.60
N GLN A 653 -4.15 19.36 27.40
CA GLN A 653 -3.40 18.12 27.16
C GLN A 653 -1.96 18.46 26.71
N SER A 654 -1.06 18.53 27.66
CA SER A 654 0.37 18.79 27.45
C SER A 654 1.12 17.70 26.66
N TRP A 655 0.43 16.67 26.19
CA TRP A 655 1.01 15.49 25.56
C TRP A 655 0.73 15.38 24.05
N TYR A 656 -0.21 16.15 23.52
CA TYR A 656 -0.58 16.12 22.10
C TYR A 656 -0.03 17.34 21.39
N PHE A 657 0.79 17.10 20.41
CA PHE A 657 1.51 18.12 19.68
C PHE A 657 0.80 18.39 18.36
N PRO A 658 0.64 19.65 17.98
CA PRO A 658 0.08 19.95 16.68
C PRO A 658 1.06 19.46 15.61
N ASN A 659 0.54 18.75 14.64
CA ASN A 659 1.27 18.55 13.41
C ASN A 659 1.52 19.90 12.77
N MET A 660 2.77 20.20 12.58
CA MET A 660 3.23 21.43 11.94
C MET A 660 3.91 21.09 10.63
N ARG A 661 4.06 22.08 9.81
CA ARG A 661 4.94 22.02 8.65
C ARG A 661 6.11 22.97 8.88
N TYR A 662 7.28 22.52 8.50
CA TYR A 662 8.48 23.36 8.45
C TYR A 662 8.84 23.65 6.99
N ILE A 663 9.06 24.92 6.66
CA ILE A 663 9.49 25.36 5.34
C ILE A 663 11.01 25.22 5.26
N ILE A 664 11.47 24.23 4.49
CA ILE A 664 12.90 23.94 4.34
C ILE A 664 13.57 24.97 3.44
N THR A 665 12.97 25.27 2.29
CA THR A 665 13.54 26.17 1.29
C THR A 665 12.52 26.55 0.22
N ARG A 666 12.83 27.60 -0.54
CA ARG A 666 12.16 27.98 -1.79
C ARG A 666 13.17 27.95 -2.91
N GLN A 667 12.99 27.08 -3.88
CA GLN A 667 13.94 26.89 -4.98
C GLN A 667 13.23 26.68 -6.30
N HIS A 668 13.92 27.02 -7.40
CA HIS A 668 13.50 26.64 -8.72
C HIS A 668 13.91 25.19 -8.99
N LEU A 669 12.94 24.31 -9.15
CA LEU A 669 13.16 22.90 -9.45
C LEU A 669 12.85 22.61 -10.92
N GLN A 670 13.58 21.66 -11.49
CA GLN A 670 13.42 21.18 -12.86
C GLN A 670 12.92 19.73 -12.85
N LYS A 671 11.90 19.43 -13.63
CA LYS A 671 11.24 18.12 -13.69
C LYS A 671 12.17 16.97 -14.11
N ASP A 672 13.17 17.27 -14.92
CA ASP A 672 14.12 16.29 -15.42
C ASP A 672 15.34 16.07 -14.51
N LYS A 673 15.37 16.75 -13.37
CA LYS A 673 16.42 16.58 -12.37
C LYS A 673 15.99 15.66 -11.23
N THR A 674 16.97 14.97 -10.66
CA THR A 674 16.82 14.23 -9.40
C THR A 674 17.35 15.08 -8.26
N TYR A 675 16.54 15.22 -7.21
CA TYR A 675 16.91 15.93 -6.00
C TYR A 675 17.08 14.94 -4.85
N TYR A 676 17.93 15.33 -3.89
CA TYR A 676 18.25 14.54 -2.72
C TYR A 676 18.12 15.39 -1.47
N MET A 677 17.60 14.77 -0.41
CA MET A 677 17.48 15.38 0.89
C MET A 677 18.29 14.56 1.90
N ARG A 678 19.24 15.22 2.58
CA ARG A 678 20.03 14.59 3.61
C ARG A 678 19.59 15.07 4.97
N PHE A 679 19.45 14.15 5.89
CA PHE A 679 19.10 14.38 7.28
C PHE A 679 20.28 13.99 8.16
N LYS A 680 20.77 14.95 8.93
CA LYS A 680 21.89 14.71 9.83
C LYS A 680 21.54 15.17 11.23
N CYS A 681 21.83 14.34 12.22
CA CYS A 681 21.70 14.68 13.62
C CYS A 681 22.58 15.88 13.95
N ALA A 682 21.99 17.00 14.40
CA ALA A 682 22.74 18.21 14.74
C ALA A 682 23.29 18.17 16.17
N VAL A 683 22.65 17.40 17.06
CA VAL A 683 23.10 17.18 18.43
C VAL A 683 23.34 15.69 18.62
N GLU A 684 24.59 15.28 18.55
CA GLU A 684 24.98 13.89 18.62
C GLU A 684 24.75 13.31 20.03
N SER A 685 23.78 12.42 20.12
CA SER A 685 23.47 11.64 21.31
C SER A 685 22.95 10.26 20.89
N SER A 686 23.26 9.24 21.65
CA SER A 686 22.70 7.89 21.41
C SER A 686 21.19 7.81 21.60
N THR A 687 20.60 8.85 22.22
CA THR A 687 19.15 8.96 22.46
C THR A 687 18.49 9.99 21.56
N SER A 688 19.20 10.55 20.58
CA SER A 688 18.63 11.48 19.61
C SER A 688 17.52 10.80 18.82
N GLN A 689 16.41 11.53 18.64
CA GLN A 689 15.25 11.10 17.89
C GLN A 689 14.84 12.17 16.89
N PHE A 690 14.39 11.74 15.74
CA PHE A 690 13.85 12.58 14.69
C PHE A 690 12.65 11.89 14.09
N PHE A 691 11.57 12.64 13.84
CA PHE A 691 10.38 12.12 13.21
C PHE A 691 10.22 12.69 11.81
N LEU A 692 9.95 11.79 10.88
CA LEU A 692 9.58 12.07 9.51
C LEU A 692 8.16 11.56 9.27
N ASP A 693 7.40 12.33 8.55
CA ASP A 693 6.04 11.99 8.16
C ASP A 693 5.92 12.18 6.64
N TYR A 694 5.68 13.38 6.18
CA TYR A 694 5.49 13.71 4.77
C TYR A 694 6.30 14.92 4.34
N PHE A 695 6.38 15.12 3.02
CA PHE A 695 6.94 16.30 2.37
C PHE A 695 5.90 16.97 1.48
N GLU A 696 6.05 18.27 1.27
CA GLU A 696 5.26 19.00 0.29
C GLU A 696 6.16 19.72 -0.70
N TYR A 697 5.78 19.64 -1.98
CA TYR A 697 6.19 20.59 -3.00
C TYR A 697 5.00 21.51 -3.28
N CYS A 698 5.10 22.75 -2.85
CA CYS A 698 4.05 23.74 -3.04
C CYS A 698 4.50 24.74 -4.10
N PRO A 699 3.87 24.77 -5.30
CA PRO A 699 4.26 25.67 -6.36
C PRO A 699 3.94 27.12 -6.01
N SER A 700 4.70 28.05 -6.59
CA SER A 700 4.55 29.49 -6.32
C SER A 700 3.14 30.04 -6.65
N SER A 701 2.44 29.42 -7.57
CA SER A 701 1.04 29.73 -7.89
C SER A 701 0.10 29.43 -6.72
N VAL A 702 0.45 28.51 -5.82
CA VAL A 702 -0.36 28.13 -4.66
C VAL A 702 0.11 28.92 -3.41
N TYR A 703 1.38 28.82 -3.01
CA TYR A 703 1.83 29.49 -1.79
C TYR A 703 1.89 31.02 -1.90
N GLY A 704 1.94 31.55 -3.10
CA GLY A 704 1.88 32.98 -3.40
C GLY A 704 0.48 33.53 -3.62
N SER A 705 -0.57 32.69 -3.53
CA SER A 705 -1.94 33.13 -3.76
C SER A 705 -2.44 34.10 -2.67
N VAL A 706 -3.38 34.93 -3.02
CA VAL A 706 -3.98 35.95 -2.11
C VAL A 706 -4.90 35.27 -1.09
N THR A 707 -5.55 34.18 -1.49
CA THR A 707 -6.34 33.32 -0.62
C THR A 707 -5.40 32.39 0.12
N GLY A 708 -5.53 32.26 1.43
CA GLY A 708 -4.69 31.37 2.23
C GLY A 708 -4.80 29.93 1.69
N GLU A 709 -3.67 29.32 1.53
CA GLU A 709 -3.51 27.99 0.96
C GLU A 709 -4.21 26.86 1.76
N ASP A 710 -4.46 27.10 3.04
CA ASP A 710 -5.03 26.13 3.97
C ASP A 710 -6.43 26.51 4.46
N VAL A 711 -7.12 27.34 3.74
CA VAL A 711 -8.51 27.72 4.05
C VAL A 711 -9.47 26.55 3.75
N TRP A 712 -9.03 25.57 2.99
CA TRP A 712 -9.80 24.39 2.56
C TRP A 712 -9.18 23.07 2.97
#